data_fe071f536f4f00170672eb88440255e6
#
_entry.id   fe071f536f4f00170672eb88440255e6
#
_cell.length_a   1.000
_cell.length_b   1.000
_cell.length_c   1.000
_cell.angle_alpha   90.00
_cell.angle_beta   90.00
_cell.angle_gamma   90.00
#
_symmetry.space_group_name_H-M   'P 1'
#
loop_
_entity.id
_entity.type
_entity.pdbx_description
1 polymer ?
#
loop_
_entity_poly.entity_id
_entity_poly.type
_entity_poly.pdbx_seq_one_letter_code
_entity_poly.pdbx_strand_id
1 'polypeptide(L)'
;MPNEKKPKTKCVEYLRHAEYYDMRSIFDELYARSQAGEIFENLMDVILSRENILLAYRNIKSNTGSITPGTDKLKISDIGKLTADEVTARVRKIVKGAKNGYTPRSVRRKDIPKPNGNTRPLGIPCIWDRLVQQCIKQVMEPICEARFSNNSYGFRPNRSVENAIAATYRLMQKSGLHYVVEFDIKGFFDNVDHSKLIKQLWSLNIRDKELLYVIRRILKAPILMPDGHTEHPTKGTPQGGIISPLLANVVLNELDHWIESQWQCNPVTENYAYRENAAGCPIQSHAYRAMRNTRLKEMYIVRYADDFRILCRTREQADRTLIAVTQWLKERLRLDVSPEKTRVVDVRRSYSEFLGFKIRLRKKGKKYVVQSHMCDKAYKKVKASLTKQVGNIKFPRKGRGEAGEVRLFNSMVMGIQNYYQLATDISIDCGDIGRTVNTVLKNRLKSGKTHRLKKEGRDLTKMEIQRYGKSEQLRYIAQSKEPIYPISYVQCKNPMSQRRKVCAYTAAGRSEIHDDLRINTFLLLQLMRAPTYSRSTEYADNRISLFSAQWGKCAVTGKKFQCISEIHCHHKKPKGIGGSDKYENLVLVLAPVHELIHAVDEDTIRSYLTALKLDTSQLTKLNKLRTLAKRKPIDLEKPNLTNNSHNGMTKETKKSV
;
A
#
# COMPACT_ATOMS: atom_id res chain seq x y z
N MET A 1 -37.27 -2.08 17.59
CA MET A 1 -36.29 -3.07 17.21
C MET A 1 -35.00 -2.35 16.79
N PRO A 2 -33.86 -2.46 17.46
CA PRO A 2 -32.62 -1.79 17.04
C PRO A 2 -32.10 -2.52 15.81
N ASN A 3 -31.84 -1.77 14.73
CA ASN A 3 -31.18 -2.25 13.52
C ASN A 3 -29.81 -2.85 13.86
N GLU A 4 -29.70 -4.15 13.84
CA GLU A 4 -28.41 -4.84 13.85
C GLU A 4 -27.61 -4.40 12.63
N LYS A 5 -26.60 -3.58 12.86
CA LYS A 5 -25.60 -3.23 11.86
C LYS A 5 -24.89 -4.52 11.46
N LYS A 6 -25.17 -5.03 10.25
CA LYS A 6 -24.38 -6.11 9.64
C LYS A 6 -22.89 -5.80 9.82
N PRO A 7 -22.09 -6.74 10.36
CA PRO A 7 -20.67 -6.52 10.51
C PRO A 7 -20.08 -6.23 9.13
N LYS A 8 -19.33 -5.12 9.02
CA LYS A 8 -18.58 -4.81 7.80
C LYS A 8 -17.64 -5.98 7.54
N THR A 9 -17.76 -6.59 6.37
CA THR A 9 -16.84 -7.63 5.89
C THR A 9 -15.42 -7.10 6.03
N LYS A 10 -14.68 -7.60 7.02
CA LYS A 10 -13.26 -7.33 7.16
C LYS A 10 -12.57 -7.91 5.95
N CYS A 11 -11.58 -7.20 5.42
CA CYS A 11 -10.89 -7.59 4.19
C CYS A 11 -10.19 -8.95 4.43
N VAL A 12 -10.43 -9.90 3.54
CA VAL A 12 -9.86 -11.25 3.61
C VAL A 12 -8.38 -11.17 3.21
N GLU A 13 -7.41 -11.19 4.05
CA GLU A 13 -6.52 -12.21 4.52
C GLU A 13 -5.37 -12.52 3.57
N TYR A 14 -4.53 -11.51 3.29
CA TYR A 14 -3.15 -11.77 2.88
C TYR A 14 -2.24 -11.60 4.09
N LEU A 15 -1.17 -12.39 4.18
CA LEU A 15 -0.13 -12.18 5.15
C LEU A 15 0.35 -10.73 5.10
N ARG A 16 0.45 -10.10 6.26
CA ARG A 16 1.05 -8.77 6.36
C ARG A 16 2.55 -8.88 6.15
N HIS A 17 3.15 -7.79 5.73
CA HIS A 17 4.59 -7.76 5.47
C HIS A 17 5.42 -8.28 6.65
N ALA A 18 5.06 -7.92 7.90
CA ALA A 18 5.77 -8.37 9.11
C ALA A 18 5.67 -9.87 9.41
N GLU A 19 4.66 -10.55 8.88
CA GLU A 19 4.47 -12.00 9.06
C GLU A 19 5.32 -12.82 8.09
N TYR A 20 5.83 -12.20 7.01
CA TYR A 20 6.80 -12.84 6.15
C TYR A 20 8.17 -12.85 6.83
N TYR A 21 8.88 -13.94 6.71
CA TYR A 21 10.19 -14.16 7.30
C TYR A 21 10.22 -14.07 8.83
N ASP A 22 9.07 -14.27 9.50
CA ASP A 22 8.94 -14.34 10.98
C ASP A 22 9.40 -13.07 11.73
N MET A 23 9.26 -11.90 11.09
CA MET A 23 9.67 -10.62 11.68
C MET A 23 8.62 -9.98 12.61
N ARG A 24 7.44 -10.60 12.75
CA ARG A 24 6.34 -10.04 13.53
C ARG A 24 6.68 -9.84 15.00
N SER A 25 7.21 -10.88 15.63
CA SER A 25 7.55 -10.85 17.06
C SER A 25 8.61 -9.81 17.38
N ILE A 26 9.62 -9.69 16.50
CA ILE A 26 10.68 -8.70 16.63
C ILE A 26 10.12 -7.27 16.54
N PHE A 27 9.25 -7.01 15.56
CA PHE A 27 8.65 -5.67 15.41
C PHE A 27 7.68 -5.33 16.54
N ASP A 28 6.93 -6.32 17.07
CA ASP A 28 6.06 -6.14 18.24
C ASP A 28 6.89 -5.80 19.48
N GLU A 29 7.99 -6.50 19.70
CA GLU A 29 8.94 -6.24 20.79
C GLU A 29 9.55 -4.83 20.70
N LEU A 30 10.07 -4.45 19.52
CA LEU A 30 10.63 -3.11 19.31
C LEU A 30 9.60 -2.01 19.59
N TYR A 31 8.34 -2.22 19.19
CA TYR A 31 7.26 -1.29 19.47
C TYR A 31 6.98 -1.18 20.98
N ALA A 32 6.83 -2.31 21.68
CA ALA A 32 6.55 -2.36 23.11
C ALA A 32 7.68 -1.72 23.94
N ARG A 33 8.94 -2.06 23.64
CA ARG A 33 10.13 -1.46 24.29
C ARG A 33 10.20 0.05 24.04
N SER A 34 9.86 0.51 22.84
CA SER A 34 9.80 1.95 22.56
C SER A 34 8.69 2.64 23.36
N GLN A 35 7.51 2.01 23.51
CA GLN A 35 6.45 2.54 24.39
C GLN A 35 6.90 2.65 25.85
N ALA A 36 7.68 1.68 26.33
CA ALA A 36 8.26 1.69 27.66
C ALA A 36 9.38 2.75 27.83
N GLY A 37 9.83 3.36 26.75
CA GLY A 37 10.90 4.38 26.80
C GLY A 37 12.31 3.83 26.84
N GLU A 38 12.49 2.56 26.47
CA GLU A 38 13.80 1.92 26.43
C GLU A 38 14.73 2.50 25.37
N ILE A 39 16.03 2.33 25.59
CA ILE A 39 17.11 2.76 24.69
C ILE A 39 17.46 1.61 23.74
N PHE A 40 17.74 1.95 22.49
CA PHE A 40 18.13 1.01 21.43
C PHE A 40 19.56 1.29 20.96
N GLU A 41 20.49 0.37 21.25
CA GLU A 41 21.92 0.53 20.94
C GLU A 41 22.45 -0.46 19.90
N ASN A 42 21.81 -1.62 19.74
CA ASN A 42 22.27 -2.73 18.87
C ASN A 42 21.25 -3.08 17.77
N LEU A 43 20.71 -2.08 17.10
CA LEU A 43 19.72 -2.29 16.05
C LEU A 43 20.32 -2.87 14.75
N MET A 44 21.61 -2.64 14.53
CA MET A 44 22.28 -3.10 13.30
C MET A 44 22.27 -4.62 13.15
N ASP A 45 22.25 -5.38 14.23
CA ASP A 45 22.18 -6.85 14.17
C ASP A 45 20.83 -7.32 13.64
N VAL A 46 19.74 -6.70 14.09
CA VAL A 46 18.38 -6.94 13.57
C VAL A 46 18.26 -6.45 12.12
N ILE A 47 18.81 -5.26 11.81
CA ILE A 47 18.77 -4.68 10.45
C ILE A 47 19.45 -5.58 9.44
N LEU A 48 20.58 -6.19 9.80
CA LEU A 48 21.40 -7.06 8.95
C LEU A 48 21.08 -8.56 9.11
N SER A 49 20.02 -8.90 9.86
CA SER A 49 19.54 -10.28 9.93
C SER A 49 19.08 -10.76 8.55
N ARG A 50 19.21 -12.06 8.29
CA ARG A 50 18.81 -12.69 7.02
C ARG A 50 17.32 -12.47 6.74
N GLU A 51 16.52 -12.66 7.74
CA GLU A 51 15.06 -12.53 7.71
C GLU A 51 14.64 -11.10 7.33
N ASN A 52 15.24 -10.11 7.96
CA ASN A 52 14.97 -8.71 7.69
C ASN A 52 15.40 -8.29 6.26
N ILE A 53 16.55 -8.78 5.78
CA ILE A 53 17.04 -8.50 4.41
C ILE A 53 16.11 -9.11 3.37
N LEU A 54 15.64 -10.35 3.56
CA LEU A 54 14.72 -11.00 2.63
C LEU A 54 13.33 -10.35 2.66
N LEU A 55 12.86 -9.91 3.82
CA LEU A 55 11.64 -9.10 3.94
C LEU A 55 11.78 -7.76 3.21
N ALA A 56 12.94 -7.12 3.29
CA ALA A 56 13.22 -5.87 2.58
C ALA A 56 13.20 -6.06 1.06
N TYR A 57 13.81 -7.15 0.56
CA TYR A 57 13.72 -7.53 -0.85
C TYR A 57 12.25 -7.65 -1.31
N ARG A 58 11.44 -8.39 -0.55
CA ARG A 58 10.01 -8.58 -0.83
C ARG A 58 9.25 -7.25 -0.90
N ASN A 59 9.49 -6.37 0.06
CA ASN A 59 8.83 -5.06 0.13
C ASN A 59 9.19 -4.17 -1.06
N ILE A 60 10.45 -4.18 -1.51
CA ILE A 60 10.88 -3.41 -2.67
C ILE A 60 10.35 -4.02 -3.97
N LYS A 61 10.38 -5.33 -4.12
CA LYS A 61 9.93 -6.05 -5.33
C LYS A 61 8.50 -5.67 -5.73
N SER A 62 7.61 -5.47 -4.77
CA SER A 62 6.22 -5.10 -5.00
C SER A 62 6.03 -3.65 -5.47
N ASN A 63 7.03 -2.78 -5.30
CA ASN A 63 6.94 -1.36 -5.66
C ASN A 63 7.14 -1.14 -7.16
N THR A 64 6.29 -0.32 -7.79
CA THR A 64 6.42 0.05 -9.21
C THR A 64 7.76 0.71 -9.55
N GLY A 65 8.37 1.42 -8.59
CA GLY A 65 9.70 2.03 -8.73
C GLY A 65 10.86 1.03 -8.76
N SER A 66 10.65 -0.24 -8.39
CA SER A 66 11.70 -1.27 -8.30
C SER A 66 12.39 -1.58 -9.63
N ILE A 67 11.67 -1.37 -10.75
CA ILE A 67 12.19 -1.55 -12.11
C ILE A 67 12.94 -0.31 -12.66
N THR A 68 12.93 0.82 -11.92
CA THR A 68 13.62 2.04 -12.32
C THR A 68 15.06 1.99 -11.80
N PRO A 69 16.08 1.97 -12.68
CA PRO A 69 17.47 1.84 -12.26
C PRO A 69 18.02 3.15 -11.66
N GLY A 70 19.01 3.02 -10.76
CA GLY A 70 19.85 4.10 -10.28
C GLY A 70 20.94 4.47 -11.28
N THR A 71 22.08 4.98 -10.77
CA THR A 71 23.28 5.28 -11.57
C THR A 71 24.01 4.02 -12.05
N ASP A 72 23.85 2.91 -11.30
CA ASP A 72 24.45 1.60 -11.61
C ASP A 72 23.68 0.77 -12.64
N LYS A 73 22.56 1.31 -13.17
CA LYS A 73 21.66 0.65 -14.12
C LYS A 73 21.00 -0.66 -13.63
N LEU A 74 21.23 -1.08 -12.37
CA LEU A 74 20.67 -2.30 -11.78
C LEU A 74 19.22 -2.09 -11.34
N LYS A 75 18.46 -3.20 -11.38
CA LYS A 75 17.04 -3.28 -11.01
C LYS A 75 16.84 -4.37 -9.95
N ILE A 76 15.63 -4.43 -9.36
CA ILE A 76 15.29 -5.45 -8.37
C ILE A 76 15.38 -6.88 -8.95
N SER A 77 15.11 -7.06 -10.25
CA SER A 77 15.25 -8.34 -10.93
C SER A 77 16.67 -8.90 -10.92
N ASP A 78 17.69 -8.02 -10.85
CA ASP A 78 19.09 -8.44 -10.83
C ASP A 78 19.48 -8.95 -9.45
N ILE A 79 18.87 -8.40 -8.37
CA ILE A 79 18.99 -8.96 -7.02
C ILE A 79 18.24 -10.29 -6.94
N GLY A 80 17.04 -10.38 -7.56
CA GLY A 80 16.21 -11.58 -7.54
C GLY A 80 16.86 -12.83 -8.15
N LYS A 81 17.85 -12.66 -9.04
CA LYS A 81 18.61 -13.78 -9.65
C LYS A 81 19.58 -14.45 -8.68
N LEU A 82 20.03 -13.73 -7.66
CA LEU A 82 20.97 -14.22 -6.66
C LEU A 82 20.25 -15.13 -5.65
N THR A 83 21.01 -15.99 -4.99
CA THR A 83 20.52 -16.80 -3.87
C THR A 83 20.27 -15.92 -2.64
N ALA A 84 19.49 -16.39 -1.69
CA ALA A 84 19.22 -15.67 -0.45
C ALA A 84 20.50 -15.39 0.35
N ASP A 85 21.45 -16.31 0.32
CA ASP A 85 22.71 -16.17 1.04
C ASP A 85 23.64 -15.16 0.37
N GLU A 86 23.71 -15.15 -0.97
CA GLU A 86 24.45 -14.13 -1.72
C GLU A 86 23.89 -12.73 -1.50
N VAL A 87 22.56 -12.58 -1.49
CA VAL A 87 21.91 -11.29 -1.21
C VAL A 87 22.26 -10.83 0.20
N THR A 88 22.15 -11.73 1.18
CA THR A 88 22.44 -11.43 2.59
C THR A 88 23.92 -11.06 2.78
N ALA A 89 24.82 -11.86 2.26
CA ALA A 89 26.26 -11.61 2.33
C ALA A 89 26.64 -10.28 1.67
N ARG A 90 26.02 -9.96 0.52
CA ARG A 90 26.29 -8.72 -0.20
C ARG A 90 25.77 -7.48 0.55
N VAL A 91 24.59 -7.52 1.16
CA VAL A 91 24.09 -6.42 1.98
C VAL A 91 24.99 -6.19 3.18
N ARG A 92 25.39 -7.25 3.88
CA ARG A 92 26.33 -7.17 5.01
C ARG A 92 27.69 -6.60 4.58
N LYS A 93 28.22 -7.02 3.43
CA LYS A 93 29.46 -6.48 2.86
C LYS A 93 29.33 -5.00 2.50
N ILE A 94 28.20 -4.55 1.94
CA ILE A 94 27.95 -3.13 1.60
C ILE A 94 27.97 -2.28 2.86
N VAL A 95 27.39 -2.76 3.96
CA VAL A 95 27.25 -1.97 5.19
C VAL A 95 28.49 -2.07 6.08
N LYS A 96 29.03 -3.25 6.31
CA LYS A 96 30.14 -3.50 7.26
C LYS A 96 31.51 -3.71 6.60
N GLY A 97 31.58 -4.02 5.31
CA GLY A 97 32.78 -4.55 4.65
C GLY A 97 33.74 -3.51 4.08
N ALA A 98 33.46 -2.22 4.14
CA ALA A 98 34.35 -1.18 3.63
C ALA A 98 35.23 -0.61 4.75
N LYS A 99 36.53 -0.34 4.47
CA LYS A 99 37.45 0.30 5.44
C LYS A 99 36.90 1.59 6.04
N ASN A 100 36.09 2.33 5.27
CA ASN A 100 35.48 3.61 5.69
C ASN A 100 33.98 3.47 6.02
N GLY A 101 33.48 2.26 6.34
CA GLY A 101 32.08 1.98 6.61
C GLY A 101 31.19 2.15 5.37
N TYR A 102 29.87 2.20 5.58
CA TYR A 102 28.88 2.32 4.51
C TYR A 102 29.10 3.57 3.64
N THR A 103 29.23 3.36 2.34
CA THR A 103 29.35 4.45 1.35
C THR A 103 28.29 4.26 0.26
N PRO A 104 27.21 5.06 0.27
CA PRO A 104 26.15 4.99 -0.72
C PRO A 104 26.68 5.42 -2.09
N ARG A 105 26.15 4.80 -3.15
CA ARG A 105 26.39 5.25 -4.52
C ARG A 105 25.63 6.54 -4.81
N SER A 106 26.09 7.26 -5.87
CA SER A 106 25.43 8.49 -6.27
C SER A 106 23.96 8.25 -6.61
N VAL A 107 23.11 9.14 -6.10
CA VAL A 107 21.67 9.18 -6.36
C VAL A 107 21.44 9.83 -7.74
N ARG A 108 20.71 9.19 -8.63
CA ARG A 108 20.40 9.75 -9.95
C ARG A 108 19.29 10.78 -9.85
N ARG A 109 19.53 12.03 -10.24
CA ARG A 109 18.54 13.08 -10.32
C ARG A 109 17.62 12.88 -11.51
N LYS A 110 16.31 13.09 -11.29
CA LYS A 110 15.30 13.20 -12.35
C LYS A 110 14.28 14.25 -11.97
N ASP A 111 14.18 15.28 -12.77
CA ASP A 111 13.21 16.34 -12.56
C ASP A 111 11.86 15.97 -13.18
N ILE A 112 10.79 16.09 -12.38
CA ILE A 112 9.41 15.81 -12.80
C ILE A 112 8.69 17.16 -12.94
N PRO A 113 8.15 17.49 -14.13
CA PRO A 113 7.44 18.74 -14.31
C PRO A 113 6.17 18.81 -13.47
N LYS A 114 5.97 19.94 -12.78
CA LYS A 114 4.74 20.28 -12.08
C LYS A 114 3.79 21.04 -13.00
N PRO A 115 2.47 21.01 -12.76
CA PRO A 115 1.48 21.72 -13.57
C PRO A 115 1.64 23.25 -13.60
N ASN A 116 2.41 23.81 -12.66
CA ASN A 116 2.69 25.24 -12.55
C ASN A 116 4.01 25.67 -13.24
N GLY A 117 4.57 24.83 -14.10
CA GLY A 117 5.84 25.10 -14.79
C GLY A 117 7.10 24.77 -13.98
N ASN A 118 7.02 24.67 -12.67
CA ASN A 118 8.15 24.27 -11.84
C ASN A 118 8.43 22.76 -11.94
N THR A 119 9.63 22.34 -11.54
CA THR A 119 10.00 20.92 -11.46
C THR A 119 9.93 20.39 -10.03
N ARG A 120 9.76 19.09 -9.90
CA ARG A 120 9.95 18.36 -8.65
C ARG A 120 11.20 17.52 -8.77
N PRO A 121 12.23 17.80 -7.97
CA PRO A 121 13.45 17.03 -7.98
C PRO A 121 13.23 15.64 -7.37
N LEU A 122 13.39 14.59 -8.16
CA LEU A 122 13.33 13.21 -7.68
C LEU A 122 14.74 12.62 -7.68
N GLY A 123 15.18 12.12 -6.53
CA GLY A 123 16.41 11.36 -6.40
C GLY A 123 16.13 9.86 -6.46
N ILE A 124 16.81 9.13 -7.35
CA ILE A 124 16.66 7.68 -7.52
C ILE A 124 17.94 7.01 -7.02
N PRO A 125 17.97 6.46 -5.77
CA PRO A 125 19.13 5.71 -5.27
C PRO A 125 19.32 4.41 -6.05
N CYS A 126 20.53 3.86 -6.06
CA CYS A 126 20.80 2.54 -6.59
C CYS A 126 20.01 1.45 -5.87
N ILE A 127 19.73 0.34 -6.55
CA ILE A 127 18.81 -0.67 -6.01
C ILE A 127 19.33 -1.31 -4.73
N TRP A 128 20.65 -1.49 -4.59
CA TRP A 128 21.27 -2.01 -3.36
C TRP A 128 21.16 -1.02 -2.19
N ASP A 129 21.34 0.28 -2.45
CA ASP A 129 21.14 1.31 -1.43
C ASP A 129 19.68 1.40 -1.01
N ARG A 130 18.73 1.20 -1.95
CA ARG A 130 17.30 1.08 -1.60
C ARG A 130 17.02 -0.13 -0.72
N LEU A 131 17.72 -1.26 -0.96
CA LEU A 131 17.58 -2.45 -0.11
C LEU A 131 18.08 -2.18 1.31
N VAL A 132 19.25 -1.53 1.46
CA VAL A 132 19.78 -1.10 2.77
C VAL A 132 18.79 -0.14 3.47
N GLN A 133 18.30 0.86 2.76
CA GLN A 133 17.30 1.80 3.30
C GLN A 133 16.02 1.11 3.75
N GLN A 134 15.56 0.09 3.04
CA GLN A 134 14.39 -0.69 3.41
C GLN A 134 14.65 -1.54 4.65
N CYS A 135 15.82 -2.18 4.77
CA CYS A 135 16.20 -2.91 5.97
C CYS A 135 16.18 -2.02 7.22
N ILE A 136 16.71 -0.81 7.10
CA ILE A 136 16.70 0.19 8.20
C ILE A 136 15.28 0.65 8.49
N LYS A 137 14.51 1.03 7.45
CA LYS A 137 13.15 1.56 7.61
C LYS A 137 12.27 0.62 8.40
N GLN A 138 12.24 -0.68 8.06
CA GLN A 138 11.28 -1.62 8.66
C GLN A 138 11.61 -1.96 10.12
N VAL A 139 12.86 -1.81 10.56
CA VAL A 139 13.25 -1.94 11.97
C VAL A 139 12.98 -0.64 12.75
N MET A 140 13.22 0.51 12.14
CA MET A 140 12.97 1.80 12.80
C MET A 140 11.48 2.16 12.87
N GLU A 141 10.66 1.69 11.91
CA GLU A 141 9.25 2.07 11.81
C GLU A 141 8.44 1.73 13.07
N PRO A 142 8.49 0.51 13.68
CA PRO A 142 7.81 0.21 14.93
C PRO A 142 8.28 1.09 16.10
N ILE A 143 9.58 1.38 16.20
CA ILE A 143 10.15 2.24 17.25
C ILE A 143 9.58 3.66 17.13
N CYS A 144 9.57 4.21 15.91
CA CYS A 144 9.06 5.55 15.65
C CYS A 144 7.53 5.62 15.82
N GLU A 145 6.78 4.60 15.34
CA GLU A 145 5.31 4.54 15.46
C GLU A 145 4.84 4.59 16.91
N ALA A 146 5.58 3.99 17.84
CA ALA A 146 5.28 4.03 19.28
C ALA A 146 5.33 5.45 19.86
N ARG A 147 6.08 6.36 19.21
CA ARG A 147 6.36 7.74 19.69
C ARG A 147 5.70 8.82 18.85
N PHE A 148 5.14 8.48 17.69
CA PHE A 148 4.51 9.48 16.82
C PHE A 148 3.15 9.94 17.35
N SER A 149 2.88 11.24 17.22
CA SER A 149 1.59 11.84 17.54
C SER A 149 0.42 11.15 16.82
N ASN A 150 -0.72 11.04 17.50
CA ASN A 150 -1.95 10.53 16.91
C ASN A 150 -2.57 11.46 15.86
N ASN A 151 -2.15 12.72 15.80
CA ASN A 151 -2.64 13.73 14.86
C ASN A 151 -1.84 13.78 13.55
N SER A 152 -0.81 12.92 13.41
CA SER A 152 -0.04 12.70 12.18
C SER A 152 -0.55 11.48 11.42
N TYR A 153 -0.88 11.64 10.13
CA TYR A 153 -1.54 10.62 9.31
C TYR A 153 -0.74 10.19 8.08
N GLY A 154 0.14 11.04 7.54
CA GLY A 154 0.88 10.77 6.30
C GLY A 154 2.03 9.77 6.48
N PHE A 155 2.23 8.87 5.51
CA PHE A 155 3.32 7.88 5.45
C PHE A 155 3.42 6.93 6.65
N ARG A 156 2.31 6.69 7.34
CA ARG A 156 2.25 5.82 8.51
C ARG A 156 1.40 4.58 8.25
N PRO A 157 1.73 3.42 8.82
CA PRO A 157 0.94 2.22 8.67
C PRO A 157 -0.48 2.41 9.24
N ASN A 158 -1.48 1.85 8.53
CA ASN A 158 -2.90 1.88 8.92
C ASN A 158 -3.50 3.28 9.12
N ARG A 159 -2.88 4.32 8.56
CA ARG A 159 -3.39 5.69 8.52
C ARG A 159 -3.57 6.13 7.07
N SER A 160 -4.55 7.00 6.85
CA SER A 160 -4.96 7.37 5.49
C SER A 160 -5.38 8.84 5.39
N VAL A 161 -5.55 9.30 4.16
CA VAL A 161 -6.19 10.59 3.86
C VAL A 161 -7.60 10.66 4.47
N GLU A 162 -8.36 9.55 4.43
CA GLU A 162 -9.70 9.46 5.03
C GLU A 162 -9.68 9.82 6.52
N ASN A 163 -8.68 9.32 7.27
CA ASN A 163 -8.55 9.61 8.71
C ASN A 163 -8.23 11.09 8.97
N ALA A 164 -7.36 11.71 8.17
CA ALA A 164 -7.03 13.13 8.29
C ALA A 164 -8.25 14.02 7.98
N ILE A 165 -9.01 13.70 6.93
CA ILE A 165 -10.24 14.40 6.58
C ILE A 165 -11.31 14.22 7.66
N ALA A 166 -11.46 12.99 8.20
CA ALA A 166 -12.39 12.73 9.31
C ALA A 166 -12.05 13.56 10.56
N ALA A 167 -10.77 13.67 10.91
CA ALA A 167 -10.30 14.49 12.02
C ALA A 167 -10.63 15.97 11.78
N THR A 168 -10.35 16.48 10.58
CA THR A 168 -10.66 17.85 10.18
C THR A 168 -12.14 18.15 10.28
N TYR A 169 -13.01 17.31 9.72
CA TYR A 169 -14.47 17.48 9.80
C TYR A 169 -14.97 17.48 11.25
N ARG A 170 -14.47 16.57 12.07
CA ARG A 170 -14.83 16.51 13.49
C ARG A 170 -14.46 17.79 14.23
N LEU A 171 -13.26 18.30 14.03
CA LEU A 171 -12.77 19.51 14.70
C LEU A 171 -13.56 20.74 14.27
N MET A 172 -13.84 20.90 12.98
CA MET A 172 -14.62 22.03 12.46
C MET A 172 -16.08 21.99 12.91
N GLN A 173 -16.75 20.85 12.75
CA GLN A 173 -18.20 20.73 12.96
C GLN A 173 -18.60 20.48 14.41
N LYS A 174 -17.92 19.54 15.09
CA LYS A 174 -18.29 19.14 16.46
C LYS A 174 -17.59 19.96 17.53
N SER A 175 -16.33 20.32 17.30
CA SER A 175 -15.55 21.09 18.30
C SER A 175 -15.68 22.61 18.14
N GLY A 176 -16.28 23.08 17.03
CA GLY A 176 -16.51 24.51 16.79
C GLY A 176 -15.24 25.31 16.53
N LEU A 177 -14.22 24.69 15.96
CA LEU A 177 -12.95 25.33 15.60
C LEU A 177 -13.06 25.84 14.16
N HIS A 178 -13.39 27.13 14.03
CA HIS A 178 -13.79 27.70 12.74
C HIS A 178 -12.68 28.48 12.03
N TYR A 179 -11.55 28.67 12.68
CA TYR A 179 -10.37 29.33 12.10
C TYR A 179 -9.29 28.30 11.83
N VAL A 180 -8.89 28.17 10.57
CA VAL A 180 -7.89 27.21 10.11
C VAL A 180 -6.66 27.97 9.69
N VAL A 181 -5.52 27.65 10.29
CA VAL A 181 -4.21 28.12 9.85
C VAL A 181 -3.65 27.09 8.88
N GLU A 182 -3.52 27.48 7.63
CA GLU A 182 -2.90 26.68 6.57
C GLU A 182 -1.41 26.96 6.55
N PHE A 183 -0.59 25.91 6.63
CA PHE A 183 0.86 26.00 6.53
C PHE A 183 1.36 25.24 5.31
N ASP A 184 2.34 25.81 4.61
CA ASP A 184 3.10 25.18 3.53
C ASP A 184 4.59 25.41 3.80
N ILE A 185 5.33 24.36 4.14
CA ILE A 185 6.76 24.44 4.37
C ILE A 185 7.49 24.52 3.04
N LYS A 186 8.35 25.54 2.87
CA LYS A 186 9.10 25.77 1.64
C LYS A 186 10.13 24.67 1.40
N GLY A 187 9.91 23.83 0.38
CA GLY A 187 10.86 22.78 -0.01
C GLY A 187 11.25 21.86 1.15
N PHE A 188 10.29 21.37 1.93
CA PHE A 188 10.52 20.64 3.17
C PHE A 188 11.61 19.55 3.04
N PHE A 189 11.46 18.63 2.10
CA PHE A 189 12.42 17.53 1.91
C PHE A 189 13.83 17.99 1.57
N ASP A 190 13.98 19.13 0.90
CA ASP A 190 15.26 19.68 0.46
C ASP A 190 15.95 20.51 1.56
N ASN A 191 15.22 20.86 2.64
CA ASN A 191 15.71 21.75 3.70
C ASN A 191 15.87 21.10 5.08
N VAL A 192 15.65 19.79 5.22
CA VAL A 192 15.84 19.07 6.48
C VAL A 192 17.31 19.18 6.94
N ASP A 193 17.53 19.70 8.15
CA ASP A 193 18.87 19.78 8.77
C ASP A 193 19.31 18.40 9.25
N HIS A 194 20.42 17.87 8.69
CA HIS A 194 20.93 16.55 9.00
C HIS A 194 21.31 16.39 10.49
N SER A 195 21.93 17.41 11.07
CA SER A 195 22.39 17.33 12.45
C SER A 195 21.22 17.33 13.44
N LYS A 196 20.18 18.14 13.16
CA LYS A 196 18.94 18.13 13.95
C LYS A 196 18.22 16.79 13.85
N LEU A 197 18.07 16.24 12.64
CA LEU A 197 17.45 14.93 12.43
C LEU A 197 18.14 13.82 13.23
N ILE A 198 19.48 13.78 13.22
CA ILE A 198 20.25 12.79 14.02
C ILE A 198 20.00 12.99 15.53
N LYS A 199 19.94 14.23 16.01
CA LYS A 199 19.59 14.53 17.41
C LYS A 199 18.16 14.13 17.77
N GLN A 200 17.21 14.28 16.83
CA GLN A 200 15.82 13.85 17.03
C GLN A 200 15.70 12.31 17.07
N LEU A 201 16.44 11.58 16.26
CA LEU A 201 16.52 10.12 16.35
C LEU A 201 17.09 9.69 17.71
N TRP A 202 18.14 10.35 18.18
CA TRP A 202 18.70 10.14 19.52
C TRP A 202 17.67 10.39 20.63
N SER A 203 16.86 11.45 20.51
CA SER A 203 15.79 11.79 21.47
C SER A 203 14.64 10.78 21.44
N LEU A 204 14.46 10.04 20.33
CA LEU A 204 13.54 8.91 20.23
C LEU A 204 14.14 7.61 20.81
N ASN A 205 15.27 7.71 21.53
CA ASN A 205 16.02 6.61 22.11
C ASN A 205 16.69 5.66 21.10
N ILE A 206 16.82 6.06 19.84
CA ILE A 206 17.63 5.34 18.84
C ILE A 206 19.08 5.79 18.99
N ARG A 207 19.85 5.07 19.82
CA ARG A 207 21.24 5.43 20.20
C ARG A 207 22.30 4.52 19.62
N ASP A 208 21.95 3.65 18.68
CA ASP A 208 22.88 2.85 17.91
C ASP A 208 23.75 3.76 17.04
N LYS A 209 25.02 3.89 17.40
CA LYS A 209 25.97 4.80 16.73
C LYS A 209 26.27 4.37 15.30
N GLU A 210 26.31 3.04 15.03
CA GLU A 210 26.54 2.50 13.69
C GLU A 210 25.34 2.83 12.78
N LEU A 211 24.12 2.62 13.25
CA LEU A 211 22.90 2.99 12.54
C LEU A 211 22.83 4.49 12.24
N LEU A 212 23.09 5.34 13.21
CA LEU A 212 23.07 6.80 13.03
C LEU A 212 24.14 7.25 12.04
N TYR A 213 25.32 6.60 12.03
CA TYR A 213 26.35 6.83 11.04
C TYR A 213 25.87 6.46 9.64
N VAL A 214 25.27 5.26 9.46
CA VAL A 214 24.73 4.82 8.17
C VAL A 214 23.65 5.78 7.67
N ILE A 215 22.72 6.21 8.54
CA ILE A 215 21.68 7.21 8.18
C ILE A 215 22.34 8.52 7.72
N ARG A 216 23.34 9.01 8.44
CA ARG A 216 24.07 10.22 8.05
C ARG A 216 24.74 10.09 6.68
N ARG A 217 25.29 8.92 6.36
CA ARG A 217 25.87 8.62 5.03
C ARG A 217 24.79 8.61 3.94
N ILE A 218 23.62 8.03 4.20
CA ILE A 218 22.48 8.06 3.28
C ILE A 218 22.04 9.49 2.99
N LEU A 219 21.95 10.35 4.01
CA LEU A 219 21.55 11.75 3.86
C LEU A 219 22.58 12.57 3.04
N LYS A 220 23.86 12.23 3.15
CA LYS A 220 24.97 12.87 2.44
C LYS A 220 25.33 12.17 1.12
N ALA A 221 24.51 11.23 0.64
CA ALA A 221 24.78 10.54 -0.63
C ALA A 221 24.94 11.54 -1.78
N PRO A 222 26.01 11.43 -2.60
CA PRO A 222 26.21 12.31 -3.75
C PRO A 222 25.03 12.23 -4.72
N ILE A 223 24.71 13.33 -5.38
CA ILE A 223 23.60 13.43 -6.33
C ILE A 223 24.19 13.68 -7.74
N LEU A 224 24.00 12.72 -8.64
CA LEU A 224 24.36 12.86 -10.04
C LEU A 224 23.25 13.61 -10.76
N MET A 225 23.58 14.81 -11.23
CA MET A 225 22.68 15.71 -11.94
C MET A 225 22.52 15.32 -13.42
N PRO A 226 21.46 15.78 -14.12
CA PRO A 226 21.21 15.43 -15.53
C PRO A 226 22.31 15.89 -16.48
N ASP A 227 23.03 16.96 -16.14
CA ASP A 227 24.18 17.53 -16.90
C ASP A 227 25.50 16.79 -16.62
N GLY A 228 25.51 15.80 -15.72
CA GLY A 228 26.68 14.96 -15.41
C GLY A 228 27.50 15.43 -14.20
N HIS A 229 27.27 16.63 -13.66
CA HIS A 229 28.00 17.01 -12.43
C HIS A 229 27.44 16.32 -11.19
N THR A 230 28.23 16.26 -10.12
CA THR A 230 27.86 15.64 -8.85
C THR A 230 27.74 16.68 -7.76
N GLU A 231 26.58 16.76 -7.14
CA GLU A 231 26.34 17.60 -5.97
C GLU A 231 26.51 16.80 -4.66
N HIS A 232 27.03 17.46 -3.63
CA HIS A 232 27.16 16.90 -2.27
C HIS A 232 26.20 17.63 -1.35
N PRO A 233 25.06 17.01 -0.96
CA PRO A 233 24.04 17.67 -0.15
C PRO A 233 24.54 17.89 1.28
N THR A 234 24.36 19.12 1.81
CA THR A 234 24.63 19.49 3.20
C THR A 234 23.39 19.44 4.05
N LYS A 235 22.22 19.47 3.44
CA LYS A 235 20.88 19.39 4.05
C LYS A 235 19.92 18.63 3.12
N GLY A 236 18.75 18.32 3.62
CA GLY A 236 17.68 17.65 2.88
C GLY A 236 17.72 16.14 2.97
N THR A 237 16.62 15.53 2.55
CA THR A 237 16.48 14.10 2.39
C THR A 237 16.17 13.79 0.92
N PRO A 238 16.75 12.74 0.32
CA PRO A 238 16.51 12.45 -1.10
C PRO A 238 15.02 12.22 -1.37
N GLN A 239 14.38 13.08 -2.18
CA GLN A 239 13.00 12.85 -2.62
C GLN A 239 12.95 11.61 -3.53
N GLY A 240 12.52 10.46 -2.98
CA GLY A 240 12.53 9.15 -3.65
C GLY A 240 13.35 8.10 -2.90
N GLY A 241 14.07 8.48 -1.85
CA GLY A 241 14.65 7.54 -0.89
C GLY A 241 13.55 6.79 -0.11
N ILE A 242 13.74 5.50 0.12
CA ILE A 242 12.75 4.65 0.80
C ILE A 242 12.55 5.05 2.26
N ILE A 243 13.62 5.49 2.93
CA ILE A 243 13.59 5.90 4.34
C ILE A 243 13.09 7.35 4.52
N SER A 244 13.16 8.18 3.47
CA SER A 244 12.87 9.63 3.58
C SER A 244 11.49 9.97 4.16
N PRO A 245 10.39 9.24 3.85
CA PRO A 245 9.09 9.51 4.47
C PRO A 245 9.07 9.26 5.99
N LEU A 246 9.77 8.25 6.48
CA LEU A 246 9.90 7.99 7.91
C LEU A 246 10.68 9.10 8.61
N LEU A 247 11.83 9.48 8.04
CA LEU A 247 12.68 10.56 8.57
C LEU A 247 11.95 11.91 8.55
N ALA A 248 11.13 12.18 7.53
CA ALA A 248 10.27 13.36 7.46
C ALA A 248 9.27 13.43 8.64
N ASN A 249 8.67 12.28 8.98
CA ASN A 249 7.80 12.20 10.16
C ASN A 249 8.56 12.37 11.47
N VAL A 250 9.79 11.87 11.58
CA VAL A 250 10.65 12.09 12.75
C VAL A 250 10.91 13.59 12.95
N VAL A 251 11.26 14.31 11.89
CA VAL A 251 11.52 15.76 11.95
C VAL A 251 10.31 16.53 12.46
N LEU A 252 9.13 16.26 11.92
CA LEU A 252 7.90 16.99 12.26
C LEU A 252 7.19 16.47 13.52
N ASN A 253 7.60 15.32 14.06
CA ASN A 253 7.03 14.79 15.30
C ASN A 253 7.25 15.75 16.49
N GLU A 254 8.36 16.46 16.51
CA GLU A 254 8.63 17.48 17.54
C GLU A 254 7.63 18.65 17.47
N LEU A 255 7.25 19.07 16.25
CA LEU A 255 6.19 20.05 16.05
C LEU A 255 4.83 19.54 16.54
N ASP A 256 4.50 18.29 16.21
CA ASP A 256 3.22 17.69 16.63
C ASP A 256 3.09 17.72 18.15
N HIS A 257 4.11 17.22 18.86
CA HIS A 257 4.11 17.18 20.33
C HIS A 257 4.15 18.57 20.95
N TRP A 258 4.88 19.53 20.36
CA TRP A 258 4.89 20.89 20.85
C TRP A 258 3.48 21.52 20.76
N ILE A 259 2.77 21.35 19.65
CA ILE A 259 1.39 21.85 19.50
C ILE A 259 0.44 21.14 20.46
N GLU A 260 0.56 19.83 20.62
CA GLU A 260 -0.26 19.05 21.55
C GLU A 260 -0.06 19.49 23.01
N SER A 261 1.18 19.83 23.40
CA SER A 261 1.50 20.31 24.74
C SER A 261 0.86 21.67 25.08
N GLN A 262 0.52 22.48 24.06
CA GLN A 262 -0.14 23.77 24.28
C GLN A 262 -1.61 23.62 24.72
N TRP A 263 -2.25 22.47 24.39
CA TRP A 263 -3.65 22.23 24.70
C TRP A 263 -4.00 20.78 25.02
N GLN A 264 -3.88 19.85 24.06
CA GLN A 264 -4.40 18.48 24.17
C GLN A 264 -3.72 17.66 25.27
N CYS A 265 -2.42 17.79 25.39
CA CYS A 265 -1.56 17.10 26.35
C CYS A 265 -0.98 18.08 27.38
N ASN A 266 -1.67 19.18 27.66
CA ASN A 266 -1.23 20.10 28.69
C ASN A 266 -1.48 19.48 30.08
N PRO A 267 -0.49 19.46 30.98
CA PRO A 267 -0.62 18.86 32.32
C PRO A 267 -1.81 19.40 33.14
N VAL A 268 -2.17 20.65 32.93
CA VAL A 268 -3.35 21.29 33.59
C VAL A 268 -4.65 20.54 33.25
N THR A 269 -4.70 19.77 32.16
CA THR A 269 -5.89 18.99 31.77
C THR A 269 -6.28 17.96 32.82
N GLU A 270 -5.28 17.39 33.53
CA GLU A 270 -5.49 16.39 34.59
C GLU A 270 -6.18 16.98 35.83
N ASN A 271 -5.94 18.26 36.10
CA ASN A 271 -6.55 18.95 37.23
C ASN A 271 -8.08 19.15 37.08
N TYR A 272 -8.62 19.00 35.87
CA TYR A 272 -10.03 19.22 35.54
C TYR A 272 -10.76 17.97 35.10
N ALA A 273 -10.10 16.82 35.07
CA ALA A 273 -10.69 15.55 34.63
C ALA A 273 -11.40 14.84 35.79
N TYR A 274 -12.61 15.29 36.16
CA TYR A 274 -13.36 14.75 37.31
C TYR A 274 -14.21 13.54 37.03
N ARG A 275 -14.47 13.19 35.78
CA ARG A 275 -15.40 12.12 35.40
C ARG A 275 -14.77 11.17 34.43
N GLU A 276 -15.05 9.91 34.64
CA GLU A 276 -14.70 8.82 33.74
C GLU A 276 -15.93 8.36 32.97
N ASN A 277 -15.73 7.85 31.77
CA ASN A 277 -16.75 7.16 31.01
C ASN A 277 -16.89 5.71 31.51
N ALA A 278 -17.88 4.97 30.99
CA ALA A 278 -18.11 3.54 31.32
C ALA A 278 -16.90 2.62 31.06
N ALA A 279 -15.88 3.09 30.34
CA ALA A 279 -14.64 2.36 30.07
C ALA A 279 -13.45 2.83 30.92
N GLY A 280 -13.70 3.59 32.01
CA GLY A 280 -12.65 4.09 32.92
C GLY A 280 -11.75 5.18 32.32
N CYS A 281 -12.16 5.83 31.21
CA CYS A 281 -11.36 6.89 30.59
C CYS A 281 -11.87 8.29 31.03
N PRO A 282 -10.96 9.24 31.37
CA PRO A 282 -11.33 10.59 31.74
C PRO A 282 -12.15 11.31 30.65
N ILE A 283 -13.25 11.96 31.02
CA ILE A 283 -14.06 12.78 30.11
C ILE A 283 -13.44 14.15 29.94
N GLN A 284 -12.50 14.27 29.02
CA GLN A 284 -11.72 15.48 28.74
C GLN A 284 -12.57 16.71 28.34
N SER A 285 -13.82 16.54 27.96
CA SER A 285 -14.70 17.67 27.57
C SER A 285 -14.93 18.67 28.70
N HIS A 286 -14.93 18.23 29.95
CA HIS A 286 -15.07 19.10 31.12
C HIS A 286 -13.76 19.89 31.36
N ALA A 287 -12.62 19.20 31.28
CA ALA A 287 -11.32 19.83 31.39
C ALA A 287 -11.14 20.92 30.31
N TYR A 288 -11.43 20.61 29.06
CA TYR A 288 -11.33 21.59 27.97
C TYR A 288 -12.29 22.78 28.12
N ARG A 289 -13.48 22.59 28.73
CA ARG A 289 -14.39 23.69 29.02
C ARG A 289 -13.80 24.63 30.09
N ALA A 290 -13.24 24.08 31.13
CA ALA A 290 -12.58 24.87 32.20
C ALA A 290 -11.34 25.59 31.66
N MET A 291 -10.50 24.90 30.89
CA MET A 291 -9.28 25.49 30.30
C MET A 291 -9.56 26.66 29.35
N ARG A 292 -10.74 26.72 28.71
CA ARG A 292 -11.13 27.88 27.88
C ARG A 292 -11.27 29.17 28.63
N ASN A 293 -11.47 29.10 29.93
CA ASN A 293 -11.50 30.29 30.82
C ASN A 293 -10.10 30.72 31.28
N THR A 294 -9.05 30.01 30.89
CA THR A 294 -7.65 30.33 31.19
C THR A 294 -6.99 31.09 30.02
N ARG A 295 -5.71 31.46 30.20
CA ARG A 295 -4.90 32.08 29.16
C ARG A 295 -4.34 31.08 28.12
N LEU A 296 -4.60 29.77 28.28
CA LEU A 296 -4.16 28.73 27.36
C LEU A 296 -4.81 28.89 25.99
N LYS A 297 -4.09 28.51 24.94
CA LYS A 297 -4.54 28.67 23.54
C LYS A 297 -5.08 27.37 23.01
N GLU A 298 -6.40 27.31 22.78
CA GLU A 298 -7.04 26.13 22.19
C GLU A 298 -6.62 25.96 20.73
N MET A 299 -5.77 24.96 20.44
CA MET A 299 -5.31 24.64 19.11
C MET A 299 -5.19 23.13 18.91
N TYR A 300 -5.47 22.68 17.68
CA TYR A 300 -5.38 21.27 17.30
C TYR A 300 -4.70 21.16 15.95
N ILE A 301 -3.72 20.26 15.83
CA ILE A 301 -3.06 19.98 14.56
C ILE A 301 -3.71 18.77 13.86
N VAL A 302 -3.79 18.82 12.53
CA VAL A 302 -4.03 17.68 11.65
C VAL A 302 -2.95 17.70 10.59
N ARG A 303 -2.05 16.72 10.60
CA ARG A 303 -0.88 16.67 9.71
C ARG A 303 -0.88 15.44 8.81
N TYR A 304 -0.62 15.66 7.54
CA TYR A 304 -0.36 14.62 6.55
C TYR A 304 0.98 14.88 5.86
N ALA A 305 2.04 14.24 6.31
CA ALA A 305 3.43 14.53 5.91
C ALA A 305 3.82 16.00 6.24
N ASP A 306 4.17 16.78 5.24
CA ASP A 306 4.51 18.20 5.32
C ASP A 306 3.29 19.13 5.16
N ASP A 307 2.13 18.60 4.75
CA ASP A 307 0.88 19.36 4.64
C ASP A 307 0.11 19.29 5.95
N PHE A 308 -0.03 20.38 6.67
CA PHE A 308 -0.75 20.40 7.94
C PHE A 308 -1.63 21.62 8.13
N ARG A 309 -2.62 21.45 9.00
CA ARG A 309 -3.58 22.47 9.38
C ARG A 309 -3.64 22.56 10.89
N ILE A 310 -3.69 23.79 11.41
CA ILE A 310 -3.95 24.04 12.83
C ILE A 310 -5.31 24.72 12.94
N LEU A 311 -6.19 24.15 13.76
CA LEU A 311 -7.57 24.62 13.93
C LEU A 311 -7.66 25.33 15.27
N CYS A 312 -8.21 26.56 15.25
CA CYS A 312 -8.37 27.45 16.39
C CYS A 312 -9.82 27.91 16.53
N ARG A 313 -10.19 28.35 17.73
CA ARG A 313 -11.56 28.81 18.03
C ARG A 313 -11.81 30.25 17.61
N THR A 314 -10.85 31.14 17.84
CA THR A 314 -10.98 32.57 17.54
C THR A 314 -9.95 33.01 16.51
N ARG A 315 -10.24 34.14 15.84
CA ARG A 315 -9.34 34.72 14.85
C ARG A 315 -8.00 35.13 15.50
N GLU A 316 -8.08 35.78 16.66
CA GLU A 316 -6.90 36.21 17.42
C GLU A 316 -5.98 35.02 17.77
N GLN A 317 -6.57 33.90 18.24
CA GLN A 317 -5.77 32.69 18.52
C GLN A 317 -5.09 32.16 17.24
N ALA A 318 -5.80 32.17 16.11
CA ALA A 318 -5.25 31.70 14.84
C ALA A 318 -4.10 32.58 14.34
N ASP A 319 -4.24 33.91 14.43
CA ASP A 319 -3.19 34.86 14.05
C ASP A 319 -1.94 34.72 14.94
N ARG A 320 -2.13 34.59 16.25
CA ARG A 320 -1.02 34.34 17.20
C ARG A 320 -0.37 32.96 16.93
N THR A 321 -1.16 31.94 16.63
CA THR A 321 -0.65 30.61 16.28
C THR A 321 0.16 30.63 14.99
N LEU A 322 -0.27 31.39 13.98
CA LEU A 322 0.47 31.58 12.74
C LEU A 322 1.89 32.12 13.02
N ILE A 323 1.99 33.18 13.82
CA ILE A 323 3.28 33.80 14.18
C ILE A 323 4.15 32.81 14.96
N ALA A 324 3.61 32.22 16.03
CA ALA A 324 4.35 31.34 16.92
C ALA A 324 4.88 30.10 16.21
N VAL A 325 4.06 29.45 15.38
CA VAL A 325 4.46 28.25 14.62
C VAL A 325 5.50 28.59 13.54
N THR A 326 5.34 29.73 12.85
CA THR A 326 6.32 30.18 11.86
C THR A 326 7.69 30.42 12.51
N GLN A 327 7.71 31.11 13.63
CA GLN A 327 8.93 31.36 14.38
C GLN A 327 9.54 30.06 14.91
N TRP A 328 8.73 29.18 15.49
CA TRP A 328 9.15 27.88 16.01
C TRP A 328 9.78 27.01 14.93
N LEU A 329 9.16 26.90 13.73
CA LEU A 329 9.70 26.15 12.60
C LEU A 329 11.08 26.70 12.18
N LYS A 330 11.22 28.03 12.11
CA LYS A 330 12.46 28.67 11.73
C LYS A 330 13.58 28.46 12.77
N GLU A 331 13.30 28.70 14.03
CA GLU A 331 14.31 28.63 15.09
C GLU A 331 14.62 27.18 15.48
N ARG A 332 13.59 26.34 15.64
CA ARG A 332 13.75 24.99 16.15
C ARG A 332 14.14 24.00 15.05
N LEU A 333 13.51 24.06 13.89
CA LEU A 333 13.75 23.12 12.79
C LEU A 333 14.56 23.70 11.63
N ARG A 334 14.83 25.01 11.62
CA ARG A 334 15.49 25.72 10.50
C ARG A 334 14.71 25.57 9.19
N LEU A 335 13.39 25.59 9.28
CA LEU A 335 12.47 25.45 8.16
C LEU A 335 11.69 26.75 7.96
N ASP A 336 11.65 27.24 6.73
CA ASP A 336 10.86 28.41 6.37
C ASP A 336 9.49 27.99 5.82
N VAL A 337 8.47 28.79 6.10
CA VAL A 337 7.14 28.66 5.52
C VAL A 337 7.05 29.46 4.21
N SER A 338 6.13 29.02 3.31
CA SER A 338 5.81 29.77 2.08
C SER A 338 4.78 30.86 2.42
N PRO A 339 5.16 32.18 2.40
CA PRO A 339 4.24 33.24 2.80
C PRO A 339 2.99 33.30 1.91
N GLU A 340 3.13 32.97 0.62
CA GLU A 340 2.05 33.02 -0.36
C GLU A 340 0.94 31.97 -0.10
N LYS A 341 1.28 30.87 0.59
CA LYS A 341 0.38 29.74 0.85
C LYS A 341 0.02 29.57 2.30
N THR A 342 0.72 30.29 3.21
CA THR A 342 0.48 30.24 4.64
C THR A 342 -0.47 31.35 5.04
N ARG A 343 -1.65 30.99 5.55
CA ARG A 343 -2.72 31.97 5.83
C ARG A 343 -3.72 31.46 6.86
N VAL A 344 -4.48 32.41 7.43
CA VAL A 344 -5.62 32.09 8.32
C VAL A 344 -6.93 32.18 7.53
N VAL A 345 -7.72 31.11 7.58
CA VAL A 345 -9.02 31.01 6.88
C VAL A 345 -10.16 30.87 7.89
N ASP A 346 -11.18 31.71 7.80
CA ASP A 346 -12.48 31.50 8.47
C ASP A 346 -13.32 30.58 7.58
N VAL A 347 -13.44 29.32 7.96
CA VAL A 347 -14.14 28.30 7.18
C VAL A 347 -15.65 28.48 7.10
N ARG A 348 -16.23 29.43 7.84
CA ARG A 348 -17.64 29.83 7.69
C ARG A 348 -17.86 30.76 6.49
N ARG A 349 -16.80 31.45 6.06
CA ARG A 349 -16.82 32.43 4.94
C ARG A 349 -16.11 31.91 3.69
N SER A 350 -15.00 31.22 3.86
CA SER A 350 -14.11 30.81 2.76
C SER A 350 -13.77 29.32 2.85
N TYR A 351 -13.36 28.74 1.73
CA TYR A 351 -12.86 27.37 1.69
C TYR A 351 -11.40 27.29 2.18
N SER A 352 -11.12 26.31 3.00
CA SER A 352 -9.76 25.82 3.29
C SER A 352 -9.46 24.62 2.40
N GLU A 353 -8.29 24.59 1.77
CA GLU A 353 -7.85 23.46 0.94
C GLU A 353 -6.96 22.51 1.74
N PHE A 354 -7.29 21.22 1.73
CA PHE A 354 -6.50 20.18 2.39
C PHE A 354 -6.60 18.86 1.62
N LEU A 355 -5.45 18.27 1.26
CA LEU A 355 -5.34 16.96 0.59
C LEU A 355 -6.21 16.85 -0.68
N GLY A 356 -6.31 17.92 -1.45
CA GLY A 356 -7.10 17.94 -2.70
C GLY A 356 -8.59 18.18 -2.51
N PHE A 357 -9.03 18.43 -1.29
CA PHE A 357 -10.40 18.84 -0.95
C PHE A 357 -10.42 20.32 -0.60
N LYS A 358 -11.49 21.04 -1.01
CA LYS A 358 -11.85 22.36 -0.46
C LYS A 358 -13.02 22.18 0.50
N ILE A 359 -12.83 22.69 1.74
CA ILE A 359 -13.68 22.41 2.88
C ILE A 359 -14.14 23.73 3.50
N ARG A 360 -15.43 23.88 3.75
CA ARG A 360 -16.01 25.00 4.51
C ARG A 360 -17.13 24.54 5.42
N LEU A 361 -17.62 25.43 6.23
CA LEU A 361 -18.82 25.24 7.05
C LEU A 361 -20.02 26.01 6.44
N ARG A 362 -21.14 25.31 6.29
CA ARG A 362 -22.42 25.90 5.89
C ARG A 362 -23.36 25.88 7.06
N LYS A 363 -24.07 26.99 7.28
CA LYS A 363 -25.13 27.09 8.32
C LYS A 363 -26.37 26.26 7.89
N LYS A 364 -26.83 25.38 8.76
CA LYS A 364 -28.04 24.57 8.57
C LYS A 364 -28.86 24.67 9.85
N GLY A 365 -29.88 25.55 9.83
CA GLY A 365 -30.62 25.93 11.05
C GLY A 365 -29.66 26.54 12.08
N LYS A 366 -29.68 26.03 13.30
CA LYS A 366 -28.82 26.48 14.41
C LYS A 366 -27.41 25.90 14.42
N LYS A 367 -27.06 24.98 13.48
CA LYS A 367 -25.80 24.29 13.47
C LYS A 367 -24.98 24.60 12.21
N TYR A 368 -23.67 24.44 12.30
CA TYR A 368 -22.77 24.41 11.16
C TYR A 368 -22.52 22.96 10.72
N VAL A 369 -22.57 22.71 9.43
CA VAL A 369 -22.27 21.42 8.81
C VAL A 369 -21.14 21.57 7.80
N VAL A 370 -20.30 20.57 7.69
CA VAL A 370 -19.23 20.56 6.69
C VAL A 370 -19.81 20.47 5.30
N GLN A 371 -19.33 21.34 4.43
CA GLN A 371 -19.50 21.30 2.99
C GLN A 371 -18.14 21.18 2.33
N SER A 372 -17.96 20.16 1.47
CA SER A 372 -16.68 19.92 0.83
C SER A 372 -16.83 19.42 -0.60
N HIS A 373 -15.87 19.81 -1.44
CA HIS A 373 -15.76 19.51 -2.86
C HIS A 373 -14.36 19.05 -3.20
N MET A 374 -14.12 18.60 -4.43
CA MET A 374 -12.78 18.59 -4.99
C MET A 374 -12.21 20.00 -5.00
N CYS A 375 -10.92 20.19 -4.70
CA CYS A 375 -10.29 21.49 -4.94
C CYS A 375 -10.25 21.81 -6.44
N ASP A 376 -10.28 23.09 -6.79
CA ASP A 376 -10.44 23.55 -8.18
C ASP A 376 -9.36 23.01 -9.11
N LYS A 377 -8.14 22.89 -8.62
CA LYS A 377 -7.00 22.31 -9.35
C LYS A 377 -7.23 20.83 -9.65
N ALA A 378 -7.72 20.06 -8.67
CA ALA A 378 -8.01 18.64 -8.84
C ALA A 378 -9.18 18.43 -9.80
N TYR A 379 -10.25 19.23 -9.67
CA TYR A 379 -11.41 19.20 -10.56
C TYR A 379 -11.02 19.41 -12.02
N LYS A 380 -10.26 20.49 -12.31
CA LYS A 380 -9.76 20.79 -13.67
C LYS A 380 -8.89 19.64 -14.22
N LYS A 381 -7.99 19.09 -13.40
CA LYS A 381 -7.10 17.98 -13.78
C LYS A 381 -7.89 16.71 -14.09
N VAL A 382 -8.84 16.34 -13.24
CA VAL A 382 -9.70 15.16 -13.44
C VAL A 382 -10.48 15.28 -14.74
N LYS A 383 -11.15 16.42 -14.95
CA LYS A 383 -11.92 16.70 -16.18
C LYS A 383 -11.06 16.58 -17.43
N ALA A 384 -9.89 17.21 -17.45
CA ALA A 384 -8.96 17.16 -18.58
C ALA A 384 -8.42 15.74 -18.83
N SER A 385 -8.06 15.00 -17.76
CA SER A 385 -7.48 13.66 -17.90
C SER A 385 -8.49 12.64 -18.44
N LEU A 386 -9.73 12.66 -17.97
CA LEU A 386 -10.79 11.78 -18.47
C LEU A 386 -11.16 12.12 -19.91
N THR A 387 -11.29 13.41 -20.25
CA THR A 387 -11.53 13.86 -21.62
C THR A 387 -10.42 13.41 -22.58
N LYS A 388 -9.15 13.55 -22.17
CA LYS A 388 -8.00 13.05 -22.95
C LYS A 388 -8.08 11.52 -23.13
N GLN A 389 -8.44 10.78 -22.09
CA GLN A 389 -8.54 9.31 -22.16
C GLN A 389 -9.66 8.84 -23.09
N VAL A 390 -10.77 9.57 -23.19
CA VAL A 390 -11.81 9.32 -24.22
C VAL A 390 -11.22 9.41 -25.63
N GLY A 391 -10.32 10.38 -25.88
CA GLY A 391 -9.57 10.45 -27.14
C GLY A 391 -8.74 9.20 -27.43
N ASN A 392 -8.09 8.66 -26.40
CA ASN A 392 -7.29 7.43 -26.51
C ASN A 392 -8.17 6.18 -26.76
N ILE A 393 -9.43 6.16 -26.27
CA ILE A 393 -10.37 5.07 -26.61
C ILE A 393 -10.70 5.11 -28.10
N LYS A 394 -10.91 6.30 -28.69
CA LYS A 394 -11.18 6.45 -30.12
C LYS A 394 -9.95 6.06 -30.97
N PHE A 395 -8.77 6.52 -30.56
CA PHE A 395 -7.49 6.26 -31.21
C PHE A 395 -6.54 5.58 -30.21
N PRO A 396 -6.58 4.25 -30.11
CA PRO A 396 -5.81 3.50 -29.12
C PRO A 396 -4.30 3.69 -29.32
N ARG A 397 -3.57 3.82 -28.23
CA ARG A 397 -2.11 3.88 -28.25
C ARG A 397 -1.51 2.55 -28.71
N LYS A 398 -0.38 2.64 -29.41
CA LYS A 398 0.35 1.46 -29.90
C LYS A 398 0.56 0.44 -28.77
N GLY A 399 0.15 -0.82 -29.00
CA GLY A 399 0.31 -1.93 -28.05
C GLY A 399 -0.81 -2.10 -27.00
N ARG A 400 -1.85 -1.22 -26.93
CA ARG A 400 -2.93 -1.35 -25.93
C ARG A 400 -4.27 -1.86 -26.46
N GLY A 401 -4.64 -1.47 -27.63
CA GLY A 401 -5.97 -1.72 -28.18
C GLY A 401 -7.09 -0.93 -27.48
N GLU A 402 -8.29 -0.94 -28.07
CA GLU A 402 -9.48 -0.23 -27.55
C GLU A 402 -9.89 -0.71 -26.15
N ALA A 403 -10.00 -2.03 -25.96
CA ALA A 403 -10.36 -2.61 -24.66
C ALA A 403 -9.38 -2.23 -23.55
N GLY A 404 -8.08 -2.15 -23.86
CA GLY A 404 -7.05 -1.72 -22.91
C GLY A 404 -7.19 -0.26 -22.49
N GLU A 405 -7.59 0.62 -23.43
CA GLU A 405 -7.82 2.04 -23.14
C GLU A 405 -9.12 2.25 -22.33
N VAL A 406 -10.16 1.42 -22.57
CA VAL A 406 -11.40 1.43 -21.77
C VAL A 406 -11.11 0.98 -20.34
N ARG A 407 -10.35 -0.10 -20.14
CA ARG A 407 -9.96 -0.54 -18.79
C ARG A 407 -9.16 0.52 -18.04
N LEU A 408 -8.28 1.24 -18.73
CA LEU A 408 -7.56 2.37 -18.14
C LEU A 408 -8.50 3.50 -17.74
N PHE A 409 -9.46 3.88 -18.60
CA PHE A 409 -10.49 4.87 -18.28
C PHE A 409 -11.27 4.45 -17.05
N ASN A 410 -11.73 3.20 -16.97
CA ASN A 410 -12.45 2.64 -15.84
C ASN A 410 -11.62 2.67 -14.55
N SER A 411 -10.34 2.33 -14.62
CA SER A 411 -9.43 2.43 -13.48
C SER A 411 -9.26 3.87 -13.00
N MET A 412 -9.21 4.85 -13.92
CA MET A 412 -9.17 6.27 -13.57
C MET A 412 -10.46 6.70 -12.87
N VAL A 413 -11.63 6.34 -13.42
CA VAL A 413 -12.95 6.64 -12.81
C VAL A 413 -13.04 6.06 -11.40
N MET A 414 -12.71 4.77 -11.23
CA MET A 414 -12.73 4.13 -9.91
C MET A 414 -11.78 4.80 -8.92
N GLY A 415 -10.57 5.14 -9.35
CA GLY A 415 -9.59 5.83 -8.51
C GLY A 415 -10.09 7.20 -8.04
N ILE A 416 -10.67 7.98 -8.95
CA ILE A 416 -11.25 9.30 -8.65
C ILE A 416 -12.42 9.17 -7.68
N GLN A 417 -13.37 8.28 -7.96
CA GLN A 417 -14.52 8.03 -7.10
C GLN A 417 -14.11 7.54 -5.72
N ASN A 418 -13.18 6.60 -5.61
CA ASN A 418 -12.68 6.06 -4.35
C ASN A 418 -11.99 7.12 -3.48
N TYR A 419 -11.23 8.03 -4.10
CA TYR A 419 -10.53 9.08 -3.38
C TYR A 419 -11.48 10.20 -2.93
N TYR A 420 -12.29 10.73 -3.86
CA TYR A 420 -13.11 11.90 -3.61
C TYR A 420 -14.51 11.62 -3.04
N GLN A 421 -14.92 10.35 -2.89
CA GLN A 421 -16.19 10.01 -2.20
C GLN A 421 -16.27 10.54 -0.76
N LEU A 422 -15.17 11.02 -0.19
CA LEU A 422 -15.13 11.64 1.14
C LEU A 422 -15.67 13.09 1.13
N ALA A 423 -15.76 13.74 -0.03
CA ALA A 423 -16.34 15.06 -0.16
C ALA A 423 -17.87 14.99 -0.07
N THR A 424 -18.49 15.91 0.70
CA THR A 424 -19.95 15.90 0.91
C THR A 424 -20.72 16.14 -0.38
N ASP A 425 -20.21 16.97 -1.26
CA ASP A 425 -20.85 17.37 -2.52
C ASP A 425 -20.20 16.72 -3.76
N ILE A 426 -19.58 15.53 -3.59
CA ILE A 426 -18.92 14.81 -4.67
C ILE A 426 -19.82 14.47 -5.84
N SER A 427 -21.11 14.22 -5.58
CA SER A 427 -22.09 13.94 -6.62
C SER A 427 -22.26 15.12 -7.57
N ILE A 428 -22.20 16.36 -7.05
CA ILE A 428 -22.26 17.59 -7.85
C ILE A 428 -21.02 17.70 -8.72
N ASP A 429 -19.83 17.58 -8.13
CA ASP A 429 -18.54 17.68 -8.84
C ASP A 429 -18.42 16.63 -9.95
N CYS A 430 -18.71 15.38 -9.62
CA CYS A 430 -18.67 14.28 -10.57
C CYS A 430 -19.81 14.34 -11.59
N GLY A 431 -20.96 14.92 -11.25
CA GLY A 431 -22.06 15.19 -12.17
C GLY A 431 -21.66 16.20 -13.27
N ASP A 432 -20.99 17.28 -12.88
CA ASP A 432 -20.47 18.29 -13.81
C ASP A 432 -19.39 17.75 -14.73
N ILE A 433 -18.43 17.01 -14.16
CA ILE A 433 -17.38 16.32 -14.93
C ILE A 433 -18.04 15.32 -15.89
N GLY A 434 -19.02 14.56 -15.40
CA GLY A 434 -19.75 13.55 -16.16
C GLY A 434 -20.49 14.13 -17.36
N ARG A 435 -21.13 15.29 -17.22
CA ARG A 435 -21.77 15.99 -18.37
C ARG A 435 -20.77 16.24 -19.50
N THR A 436 -19.60 16.79 -19.18
CA THR A 436 -18.55 17.05 -20.16
C THR A 436 -18.00 15.76 -20.77
N VAL A 437 -17.64 14.77 -19.94
CA VAL A 437 -17.08 13.50 -20.39
C VAL A 437 -18.06 12.74 -21.27
N ASN A 438 -19.36 12.70 -20.90
CA ASN A 438 -20.41 12.04 -21.70
C ASN A 438 -20.63 12.74 -23.06
N THR A 439 -20.56 14.07 -23.10
CA THR A 439 -20.63 14.82 -24.37
C THR A 439 -19.46 14.44 -25.28
N VAL A 440 -18.25 14.40 -24.74
CA VAL A 440 -17.06 14.00 -25.52
C VAL A 440 -17.13 12.54 -25.94
N LEU A 441 -17.62 11.64 -25.08
CA LEU A 441 -17.86 10.21 -25.43
C LEU A 441 -18.83 10.11 -26.60
N LYS A 442 -19.99 10.79 -26.53
CA LYS A 442 -20.99 10.82 -27.63
C LYS A 442 -20.37 11.33 -28.93
N ASN A 443 -19.70 12.48 -28.89
CA ASN A 443 -19.16 13.10 -30.09
C ASN A 443 -18.04 12.28 -30.74
N ARG A 444 -17.20 11.61 -29.93
CA ARG A 444 -16.05 10.86 -30.44
C ARG A 444 -16.35 9.40 -30.80
N LEU A 445 -17.29 8.74 -30.10
CA LEU A 445 -17.58 7.31 -30.25
C LEU A 445 -18.95 7.04 -30.89
N LYS A 446 -19.78 8.06 -31.10
CA LYS A 446 -21.07 7.97 -31.79
C LYS A 446 -20.99 8.81 -33.05
N SER A 447 -20.50 8.26 -34.15
CA SER A 447 -20.48 8.95 -35.43
C SER A 447 -20.94 8.00 -36.54
N GLY A 448 -21.86 8.45 -37.39
CA GLY A 448 -22.30 7.79 -38.63
C GLY A 448 -22.86 6.38 -38.44
N LYS A 449 -22.59 5.53 -39.44
CA LYS A 449 -23.08 4.12 -39.50
C LYS A 449 -22.49 3.22 -38.40
N THR A 450 -21.39 3.60 -37.74
CA THR A 450 -20.71 2.82 -36.70
C THR A 450 -20.91 3.42 -35.31
N HIS A 451 -22.13 3.30 -34.76
CA HIS A 451 -22.34 3.67 -33.37
C HIS A 451 -21.53 2.76 -32.44
N ARG A 452 -20.41 3.28 -31.90
CA ARG A 452 -19.51 2.53 -31.01
C ARG A 452 -20.01 2.43 -29.56
N LEU A 453 -20.98 3.28 -29.14
CA LEU A 453 -21.59 3.22 -27.81
C LEU A 453 -22.91 2.44 -27.87
N LYS A 454 -23.03 1.40 -27.07
CA LYS A 454 -24.23 0.56 -26.93
C LYS A 454 -24.75 0.59 -25.49
N LYS A 455 -26.00 0.18 -25.28
CA LYS A 455 -26.58 -0.03 -23.94
C LYS A 455 -26.21 -1.39 -23.36
N GLU A 456 -25.89 -2.35 -24.21
CA GLU A 456 -25.58 -3.74 -23.87
C GLU A 456 -24.15 -4.11 -24.26
N GLY A 457 -23.57 -5.07 -23.56
CA GLY A 457 -22.21 -5.55 -23.79
C GLY A 457 -21.97 -6.90 -23.10
N ARG A 458 -20.77 -7.13 -22.60
CA ARG A 458 -20.47 -8.32 -21.80
C ARG A 458 -21.15 -8.26 -20.43
N ASP A 459 -21.33 -9.44 -19.84
CA ASP A 459 -21.82 -9.54 -18.47
C ASP A 459 -20.89 -8.80 -17.50
N LEU A 460 -21.52 -8.15 -16.52
CA LEU A 460 -20.82 -7.45 -15.47
C LEU A 460 -20.29 -8.43 -14.40
N THR A 461 -19.11 -8.19 -13.93
CA THR A 461 -18.56 -8.90 -12.77
C THR A 461 -19.36 -8.57 -11.50
N LYS A 462 -19.26 -9.41 -10.46
CA LYS A 462 -19.92 -9.17 -9.15
C LYS A 462 -19.64 -7.77 -8.59
N MET A 463 -18.39 -7.30 -8.71
CA MET A 463 -17.99 -5.96 -8.26
C MET A 463 -18.63 -4.85 -9.12
N GLU A 464 -18.71 -5.03 -10.43
CA GLU A 464 -19.33 -4.07 -11.35
C GLU A 464 -20.84 -3.99 -11.12
N ILE A 465 -21.52 -5.12 -10.90
CA ILE A 465 -22.95 -5.18 -10.56
C ILE A 465 -23.18 -4.43 -9.24
N GLN A 466 -22.42 -4.73 -8.21
CA GLN A 466 -22.55 -4.08 -6.89
C GLN A 466 -22.39 -2.56 -7.00
N ARG A 467 -21.46 -2.09 -7.84
CA ARG A 467 -21.11 -0.67 -7.92
C ARG A 467 -21.92 0.12 -8.94
N TYR A 468 -22.15 -0.45 -10.13
CA TYR A 468 -22.72 0.24 -11.27
C TYR A 468 -23.98 -0.41 -11.84
N GLY A 469 -24.38 -1.59 -11.37
CA GLY A 469 -25.48 -2.37 -11.93
C GLY A 469 -26.85 -1.64 -11.94
N LYS A 470 -27.03 -0.66 -11.04
CA LYS A 470 -28.24 0.17 -10.99
C LYS A 470 -28.10 1.49 -11.77
N SER A 471 -27.02 1.70 -12.52
CA SER A 471 -26.75 2.95 -13.22
C SER A 471 -27.30 2.91 -14.64
N GLU A 472 -28.26 3.76 -14.95
CA GLU A 472 -28.77 3.96 -16.31
C GLU A 472 -27.75 4.64 -17.25
N GLN A 473 -26.66 5.18 -16.70
CA GLN A 473 -25.61 5.86 -17.46
C GLN A 473 -24.52 4.90 -17.97
N LEU A 474 -24.56 3.62 -17.57
CA LEU A 474 -23.61 2.62 -18.03
C LEU A 474 -23.73 2.47 -19.55
N ARG A 475 -22.60 2.46 -20.24
CA ARG A 475 -22.51 2.27 -21.71
C ARG A 475 -21.42 1.26 -21.98
N TYR A 476 -21.47 0.66 -23.18
CA TYR A 476 -20.52 -0.35 -23.63
C TYR A 476 -19.93 0.06 -24.97
N ILE A 477 -18.72 -0.39 -25.23
CA ILE A 477 -18.12 -0.25 -26.54
C ILE A 477 -18.58 -1.40 -27.45
N ALA A 478 -19.10 -1.09 -28.62
CA ALA A 478 -19.69 -2.08 -29.52
C ALA A 478 -18.73 -3.23 -29.89
N GLN A 479 -17.47 -2.91 -30.19
CA GLN A 479 -16.49 -3.89 -30.65
C GLN A 479 -15.93 -4.75 -29.52
N SER A 480 -15.48 -4.14 -28.44
CA SER A 480 -14.85 -4.84 -27.29
C SER A 480 -15.86 -5.35 -26.26
N LYS A 481 -17.13 -4.94 -26.35
CA LYS A 481 -18.21 -5.20 -25.39
C LYS A 481 -17.86 -4.78 -23.93
N GLU A 482 -16.76 -4.03 -23.72
CA GLU A 482 -16.32 -3.56 -22.41
C GLU A 482 -17.22 -2.43 -21.89
N PRO A 483 -17.61 -2.44 -20.59
CA PRO A 483 -18.37 -1.37 -19.98
C PRO A 483 -17.53 -0.11 -19.80
N ILE A 484 -18.13 1.07 -19.95
CA ILE A 484 -17.57 2.38 -19.59
C ILE A 484 -18.23 2.84 -18.29
N TYR A 485 -17.45 2.98 -17.23
CA TYR A 485 -17.98 3.36 -15.93
C TYR A 485 -18.39 4.84 -15.88
N PRO A 486 -19.60 5.15 -15.41
CA PRO A 486 -20.08 6.52 -15.30
C PRO A 486 -19.39 7.23 -14.12
N ILE A 487 -18.62 8.29 -14.40
CA ILE A 487 -17.96 9.09 -13.36
C ILE A 487 -18.96 9.74 -12.40
N SER A 488 -20.15 10.14 -12.91
CA SER A 488 -21.21 10.77 -12.14
C SER A 488 -21.92 9.85 -11.13
N TYR A 489 -21.75 8.51 -11.29
CA TYR A 489 -22.39 7.54 -10.40
C TYR A 489 -21.57 7.30 -9.14
N VAL A 490 -21.58 8.28 -8.25
CA VAL A 490 -20.86 8.24 -6.97
C VAL A 490 -21.70 8.90 -5.87
N GLN A 491 -21.64 8.34 -4.67
CA GLN A 491 -22.26 8.88 -3.46
C GLN A 491 -21.20 9.25 -2.44
N CYS A 492 -21.50 10.27 -1.63
CA CYS A 492 -20.65 10.64 -0.51
C CYS A 492 -20.61 9.50 0.53
N LYS A 493 -19.40 9.22 0.98
CA LYS A 493 -19.12 8.32 2.09
C LYS A 493 -18.58 9.12 3.27
N ASN A 494 -19.22 9.01 4.43
CA ASN A 494 -18.71 9.63 5.64
C ASN A 494 -17.29 9.11 5.95
N PRO A 495 -16.30 9.99 6.09
CA PRO A 495 -14.95 9.56 6.37
C PRO A 495 -14.83 8.94 7.76
N MET A 496 -14.08 7.83 7.85
CA MET A 496 -13.87 7.11 9.10
C MET A 496 -12.70 7.71 9.88
N SER A 497 -12.96 8.01 11.15
CA SER A 497 -11.91 8.40 12.09
C SER A 497 -10.94 7.24 12.35
N GLN A 498 -9.67 7.57 12.59
CA GLN A 498 -8.69 6.61 13.07
C GLN A 498 -9.15 6.05 14.44
N ARG A 499 -9.19 4.74 14.58
CA ARG A 499 -9.42 4.09 15.86
C ARG A 499 -8.10 3.98 16.61
N ARG A 500 -8.03 4.43 17.86
CA ARG A 500 -6.81 4.39 18.69
C ARG A 500 -6.24 2.98 18.87
N LYS A 501 -7.13 1.97 18.91
CA LYS A 501 -6.75 0.55 19.07
C LYS A 501 -6.10 -0.06 17.83
N VAL A 502 -6.26 0.55 16.64
CA VAL A 502 -5.70 0.02 15.39
C VAL A 502 -4.20 0.24 15.36
N CYS A 503 -3.44 -0.82 15.55
CA CYS A 503 -1.98 -0.82 15.54
C CYS A 503 -1.46 -2.09 14.85
N ALA A 504 -0.48 -1.97 13.97
CA ALA A 504 0.12 -3.11 13.28
C ALA A 504 1.03 -3.95 14.20
N TYR A 505 1.49 -3.37 15.31
CA TYR A 505 2.51 -3.92 16.19
C TYR A 505 1.99 -4.44 17.52
N THR A 506 0.67 -4.62 17.66
CA THR A 506 0.05 -5.24 18.83
C THR A 506 -0.98 -6.28 18.39
N ALA A 507 -1.12 -7.37 19.14
CA ALA A 507 -2.09 -8.42 18.83
C ALA A 507 -3.53 -7.87 18.79
N ALA A 508 -3.91 -7.06 19.80
CA ALA A 508 -5.22 -6.43 19.88
C ALA A 508 -5.45 -5.44 18.71
N GLY A 509 -4.42 -4.68 18.33
CA GLY A 509 -4.52 -3.75 17.19
C GLY A 509 -4.65 -4.47 15.86
N ARG A 510 -4.00 -5.61 15.70
CA ARG A 510 -4.11 -6.44 14.49
C ARG A 510 -5.49 -7.08 14.35
N SER A 511 -6.11 -7.53 15.44
CA SER A 511 -7.47 -8.08 15.39
C SER A 511 -8.53 -7.05 14.94
N GLU A 512 -8.28 -5.75 15.16
CA GLU A 512 -9.11 -4.66 14.62
C GLU A 512 -8.93 -4.43 13.10
N ILE A 513 -7.78 -4.88 12.55
CA ILE A 513 -7.44 -4.70 11.13
C ILE A 513 -7.89 -5.89 10.29
N HIS A 514 -7.70 -7.12 10.81
CA HIS A 514 -7.94 -8.37 10.11
C HIS A 514 -8.68 -9.38 10.98
N ASP A 515 -9.42 -10.27 10.35
CA ASP A 515 -9.84 -11.53 10.95
C ASP A 515 -8.65 -12.52 10.98
N ASP A 516 -8.79 -13.63 11.72
CA ASP A 516 -7.75 -14.65 11.83
C ASP A 516 -7.37 -15.20 10.45
N LEU A 517 -6.07 -15.44 10.27
CA LEU A 517 -5.55 -16.04 9.05
C LEU A 517 -6.09 -17.47 8.93
N ARG A 518 -6.81 -17.77 7.85
CA ARG A 518 -7.32 -19.11 7.52
C ARG A 518 -6.26 -20.05 6.95
N ILE A 519 -4.98 -19.69 7.11
CA ILE A 519 -3.81 -20.42 6.62
C ILE A 519 -3.12 -21.08 7.80
N ASN A 520 -2.58 -22.28 7.60
CA ASN A 520 -1.72 -22.91 8.58
C ASN A 520 -0.41 -22.12 8.72
N THR A 521 -0.35 -21.26 9.74
CA THR A 521 0.81 -20.38 10.00
C THR A 521 2.05 -21.17 10.39
N PHE A 522 1.89 -22.31 11.09
CA PHE A 522 3.01 -23.17 11.44
C PHE A 522 3.70 -23.74 10.21
N LEU A 523 2.93 -24.30 9.27
CA LEU A 523 3.47 -24.82 8.02
C LEU A 523 4.09 -23.72 7.16
N LEU A 524 3.50 -22.51 7.17
CA LEU A 524 4.06 -21.35 6.49
C LEU A 524 5.43 -20.96 7.07
N LEU A 525 5.57 -20.90 8.40
CA LEU A 525 6.84 -20.60 9.05
C LEU A 525 7.90 -21.67 8.75
N GLN A 526 7.51 -22.94 8.76
CA GLN A 526 8.38 -24.01 8.33
C GLN A 526 8.81 -23.83 6.86
N LEU A 527 7.88 -23.47 5.96
CA LEU A 527 8.19 -23.22 4.54
C LEU A 527 9.16 -22.04 4.38
N MET A 528 9.03 -20.98 5.19
CA MET A 528 9.96 -19.83 5.18
C MET A 528 11.37 -20.23 5.63
N ARG A 529 11.48 -21.10 6.62
CA ARG A 529 12.75 -21.60 7.17
C ARG A 529 13.38 -22.73 6.32
N ALA A 530 12.55 -23.42 5.53
CA ALA A 530 13.02 -24.51 4.69
C ALA A 530 14.08 -24.02 3.69
N PRO A 531 15.28 -24.63 3.66
CA PRO A 531 16.37 -24.20 2.78
C PRO A 531 15.98 -24.32 1.31
N THR A 532 16.34 -23.32 0.54
CA THR A 532 16.19 -23.30 -0.92
C THR A 532 17.57 -23.26 -1.59
N TYR A 533 18.40 -24.25 -1.27
CA TYR A 533 19.77 -24.35 -1.80
C TYR A 533 19.76 -24.20 -3.34
N SER A 534 20.69 -23.44 -3.86
CA SER A 534 20.88 -23.18 -5.30
C SER A 534 19.69 -22.52 -6.03
N ARG A 535 18.65 -22.09 -5.32
CA ARG A 535 17.51 -21.41 -5.92
C ARG A 535 17.59 -19.90 -5.77
N SER A 536 17.05 -19.18 -6.76
CA SER A 536 17.03 -17.71 -6.73
C SER A 536 16.17 -17.17 -5.60
N THR A 537 16.50 -15.99 -5.10
CA THR A 537 15.69 -15.26 -4.11
C THR A 537 14.27 -15.01 -4.62
N GLU A 538 14.11 -14.78 -5.92
CA GLU A 538 12.80 -14.62 -6.54
C GLU A 538 11.95 -15.90 -6.43
N TYR A 539 12.54 -17.06 -6.68
CA TYR A 539 11.84 -18.35 -6.51
C TYR A 539 11.44 -18.59 -5.06
N ALA A 540 12.38 -18.37 -4.13
CA ALA A 540 12.14 -18.57 -2.69
C ALA A 540 11.00 -17.67 -2.17
N ASP A 541 11.00 -16.39 -2.53
CA ASP A 541 9.95 -15.43 -2.16
C ASP A 541 8.61 -15.75 -2.81
N ASN A 542 8.60 -16.14 -4.09
CA ASN A 542 7.38 -16.50 -4.80
C ASN A 542 6.73 -17.78 -4.24
N ARG A 543 7.52 -18.75 -3.77
CA ARG A 543 7.01 -19.96 -3.10
C ARG A 543 6.15 -19.63 -1.88
N ILE A 544 6.62 -18.68 -1.05
CA ILE A 544 5.89 -18.21 0.12
C ILE A 544 4.62 -17.45 -0.30
N SER A 545 4.74 -16.59 -1.32
CA SER A 545 3.60 -15.84 -1.86
C SER A 545 2.50 -16.73 -2.40
N LEU A 546 2.87 -17.80 -3.12
CA LEU A 546 1.94 -18.79 -3.66
C LEU A 546 1.23 -19.57 -2.56
N PHE A 547 1.95 -19.95 -1.49
CA PHE A 547 1.34 -20.63 -0.36
C PHE A 547 0.22 -19.81 0.25
N SER A 548 0.45 -18.51 0.46
CA SER A 548 -0.57 -17.58 0.92
C SER A 548 -1.72 -17.43 -0.09
N ALA A 549 -1.42 -17.21 -1.36
CA ALA A 549 -2.42 -17.00 -2.41
C ALA A 549 -3.28 -18.23 -2.68
N GLN A 550 -2.72 -19.43 -2.52
CA GLN A 550 -3.41 -20.72 -2.68
C GLN A 550 -4.05 -21.21 -1.38
N TRP A 551 -4.02 -20.43 -0.28
CA TRP A 551 -4.61 -20.79 1.02
C TRP A 551 -4.02 -22.07 1.62
N GLY A 552 -2.74 -22.33 1.38
CA GLY A 552 -2.09 -23.56 1.80
C GLY A 552 -2.67 -24.81 1.13
N LYS A 553 -3.17 -24.71 -0.10
CA LYS A 553 -3.80 -25.78 -0.87
C LYS A 553 -3.08 -26.07 -2.18
N CYS A 554 -3.12 -27.31 -2.62
CA CYS A 554 -2.68 -27.70 -3.94
C CYS A 554 -3.56 -27.06 -5.04
N ALA A 555 -2.94 -26.48 -6.06
CA ALA A 555 -3.65 -25.79 -7.15
C ALA A 555 -4.53 -26.72 -8.00
N VAL A 556 -4.19 -28.00 -8.09
CA VAL A 556 -4.91 -29.01 -8.87
C VAL A 556 -6.01 -29.65 -8.04
N THR A 557 -5.67 -30.28 -6.92
CA THR A 557 -6.61 -31.06 -6.12
C THR A 557 -7.44 -30.25 -5.14
N GLY A 558 -7.01 -29.03 -4.80
CA GLY A 558 -7.63 -28.21 -3.77
C GLY A 558 -7.44 -28.72 -2.33
N LYS A 559 -6.76 -29.86 -2.12
CA LYS A 559 -6.44 -30.42 -0.80
C LYS A 559 -5.44 -29.52 -0.07
N LYS A 560 -5.59 -29.36 1.24
CA LYS A 560 -4.65 -28.62 2.09
C LYS A 560 -3.35 -29.42 2.22
N PHE A 561 -2.21 -28.72 2.18
CA PHE A 561 -0.92 -29.31 2.52
C PHE A 561 -0.85 -29.62 4.01
N GLN A 562 -0.32 -30.77 4.38
CA GLN A 562 -0.18 -31.22 5.77
C GLN A 562 1.26 -31.02 6.28
N CYS A 563 2.26 -31.20 5.43
CA CYS A 563 3.67 -31.05 5.76
C CYS A 563 4.46 -30.40 4.61
N ILE A 564 5.70 -29.99 4.89
CA ILE A 564 6.57 -29.34 3.89
C ILE A 564 6.92 -30.25 2.74
N SER A 565 7.16 -31.54 3.01
CA SER A 565 7.54 -32.53 2.00
C SER A 565 6.49 -32.72 0.91
N GLU A 566 5.21 -32.40 1.21
CA GLU A 566 4.14 -32.43 0.22
C GLU A 566 4.14 -31.22 -0.73
N ILE A 567 4.83 -30.13 -0.39
CA ILE A 567 4.75 -28.87 -1.10
C ILE A 567 5.80 -28.79 -2.21
N HIS A 568 5.38 -29.00 -3.44
CA HIS A 568 6.23 -28.82 -4.61
C HIS A 568 5.89 -27.52 -5.35
N CYS A 569 6.91 -26.66 -5.54
CA CYS A 569 6.77 -25.44 -6.33
C CYS A 569 7.18 -25.74 -7.77
N HIS A 570 6.16 -25.95 -8.62
CA HIS A 570 6.30 -26.36 -10.00
C HIS A 570 6.43 -25.15 -10.94
N HIS A 571 7.35 -25.22 -11.91
CA HIS A 571 7.43 -24.28 -13.02
C HIS A 571 6.46 -24.68 -14.12
N LYS A 572 5.39 -23.90 -14.34
CA LYS A 572 4.40 -24.15 -15.40
C LYS A 572 5.07 -24.34 -16.77
N LYS A 573 6.01 -23.45 -17.11
CA LYS A 573 6.96 -23.62 -18.19
C LYS A 573 8.31 -23.97 -17.58
N PRO A 574 8.85 -25.17 -17.79
CA PRO A 574 10.13 -25.60 -17.23
C PRO A 574 11.30 -24.70 -17.60
N LYS A 575 12.32 -24.61 -16.73
CA LYS A 575 13.52 -23.80 -16.97
C LYS A 575 14.26 -24.23 -18.24
N GLY A 576 14.35 -25.52 -18.49
CA GLY A 576 15.02 -26.08 -19.68
C GLY A 576 14.42 -25.64 -21.03
N ILE A 577 13.18 -25.16 -21.04
CA ILE A 577 12.51 -24.61 -22.22
C ILE A 577 12.24 -23.10 -22.10
N GLY A 578 13.04 -22.39 -21.29
CA GLY A 578 12.99 -20.94 -21.13
C GLY A 578 11.96 -20.42 -20.12
N GLY A 579 11.58 -21.25 -19.15
CA GLY A 579 10.77 -20.81 -18.00
C GLY A 579 11.56 -19.96 -17.01
N SER A 580 10.89 -19.01 -16.33
CA SER A 580 11.49 -18.11 -15.34
C SER A 580 10.96 -18.38 -13.94
N ASP A 581 11.65 -17.85 -12.92
CA ASP A 581 11.21 -17.90 -11.52
C ASP A 581 10.12 -16.87 -11.18
N LYS A 582 9.55 -16.18 -12.17
CA LYS A 582 8.46 -15.22 -11.98
C LYS A 582 7.21 -15.86 -11.40
N TYR A 583 6.49 -15.10 -10.59
CA TYR A 583 5.28 -15.56 -9.91
C TYR A 583 4.25 -16.21 -10.84
N GLU A 584 4.04 -15.65 -12.03
CA GLU A 584 3.07 -16.15 -13.01
C GLU A 584 3.43 -17.54 -13.53
N ASN A 585 4.73 -17.88 -13.56
CA ASN A 585 5.24 -19.16 -14.04
C ASN A 585 5.32 -20.25 -12.97
N LEU A 586 5.05 -19.92 -11.71
CA LEU A 586 5.13 -20.86 -10.60
C LEU A 586 3.74 -21.25 -10.09
N VAL A 587 3.64 -22.44 -9.49
CA VAL A 587 2.42 -22.93 -8.83
C VAL A 587 2.80 -23.98 -7.78
N LEU A 588 2.08 -24.00 -6.64
CA LEU A 588 2.26 -25.02 -5.62
C LEU A 588 1.31 -26.19 -5.86
N VAL A 589 1.86 -27.39 -5.88
CA VAL A 589 1.13 -28.64 -6.05
C VAL A 589 1.64 -29.69 -5.04
N LEU A 590 0.82 -30.72 -4.79
CA LEU A 590 1.25 -31.88 -4.03
C LEU A 590 2.35 -32.65 -4.76
N ALA A 591 3.25 -33.30 -4.03
CA ALA A 591 4.34 -34.10 -4.62
C ALA A 591 3.82 -35.13 -5.65
N PRO A 592 2.79 -35.95 -5.39
CA PRO A 592 2.24 -36.87 -6.39
C PRO A 592 1.67 -36.16 -7.62
N VAL A 593 1.10 -34.94 -7.48
CA VAL A 593 0.62 -34.15 -8.60
C VAL A 593 1.79 -33.64 -9.44
N HIS A 594 2.90 -33.26 -8.78
CA HIS A 594 4.12 -32.80 -9.47
C HIS A 594 4.72 -33.93 -10.33
N GLU A 595 4.82 -35.16 -9.79
CA GLU A 595 5.25 -36.33 -10.54
C GLU A 595 4.32 -36.58 -11.74
N LEU A 596 3.02 -36.56 -11.51
CA LEU A 596 2.02 -36.80 -12.58
C LEU A 596 2.07 -35.73 -13.69
N ILE A 597 2.47 -34.47 -13.39
CA ILE A 597 2.67 -33.44 -14.41
C ILE A 597 3.81 -33.85 -15.37
N HIS A 598 4.85 -34.50 -14.87
CA HIS A 598 6.05 -34.85 -15.63
C HIS A 598 6.07 -36.27 -16.15
N ALA A 599 5.26 -37.17 -15.61
CA ALA A 599 5.20 -38.57 -15.96
C ALA A 599 4.94 -38.78 -17.49
N VAL A 600 5.66 -39.71 -18.10
CA VAL A 600 5.54 -40.09 -19.51
C VAL A 600 5.10 -41.54 -19.61
N ASP A 601 5.54 -42.35 -18.68
CA ASP A 601 5.21 -43.78 -18.59
C ASP A 601 3.75 -43.99 -18.16
N GLU A 602 3.05 -44.91 -18.85
CA GLU A 602 1.61 -45.15 -18.65
C GLU A 602 1.32 -45.79 -17.29
N ASP A 603 2.19 -46.70 -16.82
CA ASP A 603 1.98 -47.40 -15.55
C ASP A 603 2.13 -46.41 -14.38
N THR A 604 3.12 -45.52 -14.45
CA THR A 604 3.31 -44.42 -13.51
C THR A 604 2.10 -43.49 -13.50
N ILE A 605 1.59 -43.10 -14.68
CA ILE A 605 0.39 -42.25 -14.82
C ILE A 605 -0.81 -42.95 -14.18
N ARG A 606 -1.04 -44.22 -14.46
CA ARG A 606 -2.17 -45.01 -13.92
C ARG A 606 -2.08 -45.11 -12.39
N SER A 607 -0.90 -45.41 -11.85
CA SER A 607 -0.67 -45.55 -10.42
C SER A 607 -1.03 -44.23 -9.68
N TYR A 608 -0.51 -43.07 -10.14
CA TYR A 608 -0.82 -41.78 -9.52
C TYR A 608 -2.26 -41.32 -9.71
N LEU A 609 -2.93 -41.64 -10.86
CA LEU A 609 -4.35 -41.33 -11.05
C LEU A 609 -5.22 -42.11 -10.07
N THR A 610 -4.91 -43.39 -9.85
CA THR A 610 -5.62 -44.26 -8.91
C THR A 610 -5.45 -43.74 -7.47
N ALA A 611 -4.24 -43.31 -7.09
CA ALA A 611 -3.95 -42.80 -5.76
C ALA A 611 -4.60 -41.41 -5.52
N LEU A 612 -4.62 -40.54 -6.51
CA LEU A 612 -5.12 -39.16 -6.37
C LEU A 612 -6.65 -39.06 -6.51
N LYS A 613 -7.28 -39.94 -7.28
CA LYS A 613 -8.74 -39.97 -7.57
C LYS A 613 -9.23 -38.60 -8.01
N LEU A 614 -8.64 -38.08 -9.10
CA LEU A 614 -8.95 -36.71 -9.61
C LEU A 614 -10.32 -36.69 -10.26
N ASP A 615 -11.12 -35.66 -9.98
CA ASP A 615 -12.34 -35.36 -10.74
C ASP A 615 -12.02 -34.70 -12.10
N THR A 616 -13.03 -34.57 -12.96
CA THR A 616 -12.90 -33.99 -14.30
C THR A 616 -12.34 -32.55 -14.30
N SER A 617 -12.73 -31.72 -13.29
CA SER A 617 -12.23 -30.35 -13.15
C SER A 617 -10.75 -30.35 -12.74
N GLN A 618 -10.36 -31.24 -11.84
CA GLN A 618 -8.97 -31.39 -11.38
C GLN A 618 -8.07 -31.94 -12.50
N LEU A 619 -8.56 -32.91 -13.28
CA LEU A 619 -7.85 -33.41 -14.44
C LEU A 619 -7.67 -32.36 -15.52
N THR A 620 -8.67 -31.53 -15.76
CA THR A 620 -8.54 -30.38 -16.68
C THR A 620 -7.43 -29.43 -16.24
N LYS A 621 -7.33 -29.12 -14.92
CA LYS A 621 -6.26 -28.30 -14.37
C LYS A 621 -4.89 -28.95 -14.50
N LEU A 622 -4.80 -30.25 -14.26
CA LEU A 622 -3.58 -31.04 -14.43
C LEU A 622 -3.12 -31.00 -15.89
N ASN A 623 -4.00 -31.30 -16.83
CA ASN A 623 -3.72 -31.34 -18.26
C ASN A 623 -3.26 -29.99 -18.81
N LYS A 624 -3.81 -28.89 -18.28
CA LYS A 624 -3.31 -27.54 -18.57
C LYS A 624 -1.84 -27.37 -18.15
N LEU A 625 -1.44 -27.88 -16.98
CA LEU A 625 -0.05 -27.83 -16.52
C LEU A 625 0.85 -28.75 -17.35
N ARG A 626 0.39 -29.95 -17.70
CA ARG A 626 1.11 -30.88 -18.58
C ARG A 626 1.39 -30.25 -19.95
N THR A 627 0.38 -29.64 -20.56
CA THR A 627 0.53 -28.96 -21.87
C THR A 627 1.56 -27.82 -21.78
N LEU A 628 1.54 -27.01 -20.71
CA LEU A 628 2.54 -25.95 -20.50
C LEU A 628 3.96 -26.51 -20.27
N ALA A 629 4.06 -27.69 -19.69
CA ALA A 629 5.33 -28.46 -19.52
C ALA A 629 5.72 -29.26 -20.77
N LYS A 630 5.02 -29.10 -21.91
CA LYS A 630 5.20 -29.85 -23.15
C LYS A 630 5.02 -31.38 -22.96
N ARG A 631 4.05 -31.77 -22.16
CA ARG A 631 3.62 -33.16 -21.98
C ARG A 631 2.23 -33.37 -22.57
N LYS A 632 1.95 -34.60 -23.07
CA LYS A 632 0.65 -34.97 -23.63
C LYS A 632 -0.42 -34.90 -22.52
N PRO A 633 -1.63 -34.35 -22.78
CA PRO A 633 -2.76 -34.48 -21.87
C PRO A 633 -3.07 -35.95 -21.59
N ILE A 634 -3.67 -36.21 -20.42
CA ILE A 634 -4.16 -37.53 -20.01
C ILE A 634 -5.65 -37.57 -20.29
N ASP A 635 -6.10 -38.56 -21.08
CA ASP A 635 -7.51 -38.82 -21.33
C ASP A 635 -8.05 -39.86 -20.36
N LEU A 636 -9.22 -39.58 -19.76
CA LEU A 636 -9.92 -40.52 -18.85
C LEU A 636 -10.73 -41.57 -19.65
N GLU A 637 -10.90 -41.37 -20.96
CA GLU A 637 -11.66 -42.29 -21.80
C GLU A 637 -10.74 -43.30 -22.48
N LYS A 638 -10.46 -44.41 -21.79
CA LYS A 638 -10.57 -45.83 -22.26
C LYS A 638 -10.02 -46.75 -21.17
N PRO A 639 -10.86 -47.46 -20.43
CA PRO A 639 -10.47 -48.77 -19.97
C PRO A 639 -10.50 -49.66 -21.22
N ASN A 640 -9.35 -49.97 -21.79
CA ASN A 640 -9.28 -51.12 -22.72
C ASN A 640 -9.57 -52.38 -21.93
N LEU A 641 -10.82 -52.79 -21.93
CA LEU A 641 -11.25 -54.15 -21.72
C LEU A 641 -10.79 -54.96 -22.95
N THR A 642 -9.55 -55.35 -22.98
CA THR A 642 -9.16 -56.52 -23.77
C THR A 642 -9.55 -57.72 -22.95
N ASN A 643 -10.80 -58.16 -23.13
CA ASN A 643 -11.21 -59.52 -22.89
C ASN A 643 -10.41 -60.44 -23.83
N ASN A 644 -9.40 -61.12 -23.30
CA ASN A 644 -8.91 -62.33 -23.89
C ASN A 644 -9.93 -63.46 -23.62
N SER A 645 -10.93 -63.56 -24.46
CA SER A 645 -11.72 -64.77 -24.64
C SER A 645 -10.94 -65.74 -25.54
N HIS A 646 -10.18 -66.66 -24.97
CA HIS A 646 -9.79 -67.88 -25.67
C HIS A 646 -11.01 -68.78 -25.75
N ASN A 647 -11.64 -68.78 -26.94
CA ASN A 647 -12.52 -69.84 -27.43
C ASN A 647 -11.67 -71.02 -27.76
N GLY A 648 -11.74 -72.04 -26.93
CA GLY A 648 -11.40 -73.44 -27.22
C GLY A 648 -12.70 -74.23 -27.47
N MET A 649 -13.07 -74.40 -28.70
CA MET A 649 -14.09 -75.40 -29.16
C MET A 649 -13.57 -76.81 -28.85
N THR A 650 -14.35 -77.62 -28.12
CA THR A 650 -14.46 -79.04 -28.38
C THR A 650 -15.91 -79.47 -28.20
N LYS A 651 -16.45 -79.93 -29.29
CA LYS A 651 -17.68 -80.76 -29.38
C LYS A 651 -17.38 -82.13 -28.74
N GLU A 652 -18.32 -82.70 -27.99
CA GLU A 652 -18.82 -84.06 -28.21
C GLU A 652 -19.80 -84.44 -27.08
N THR A 653 -20.96 -84.74 -27.55
CA THR A 653 -21.81 -85.95 -27.58
C THR A 653 -22.39 -86.41 -26.20
N LYS A 654 -23.72 -86.51 -26.34
CA LYS A 654 -24.74 -87.28 -25.62
C LYS A 654 -24.32 -88.62 -24.99
N LYS A 655 -24.83 -88.87 -23.75
CA LYS A 655 -25.85 -89.96 -23.54
C LYS A 655 -26.21 -90.07 -22.05
N SER A 656 -27.50 -90.06 -21.85
CA SER A 656 -28.37 -90.84 -20.96
C SER A 656 -27.72 -91.76 -19.92
N VAL A 657 -28.08 -91.59 -18.64
CA VAL A 657 -29.05 -92.33 -17.81
C VAL A 657 -29.36 -91.53 -16.56
#